data_d927d524163bc3ffa1df5cc921f00b20
#
_entry.id   d927d524163bc3ffa1df5cc921f00b20
#
_cell.length_a   1.000
_cell.length_b   1.000
_cell.length_c   1.000
_cell.angle_alpha   90.00
_cell.angle_beta   90.00
_cell.angle_gamma   90.00
#
_symmetry.space_group_name_H-M   'P 1'
#
loop_
_entity.id
_entity.type
_entity.pdbx_description
1 polymer ?
#
loop_
_entity_poly.entity_id
_entity_poly.type
_entity_poly.pdbx_seq_one_letter_code
_entity_poly.pdbx_strand_id
1 'polypeptide(L)'
;ANRPILILDEPQKMGKEDSATQKALKKFNPLFTLNYSATHAKQHNLIYVLDALDAFNKRLVKKIEVKGFEVKNFRGTDSYLYLEQIILSSKKPPMAKIELEIGYNKSINRETRILGVGDDLYFVSQEMEQYKGYTISEIDPLRGTVTFTNGEVIKAGDVVGDVSEKDMRRIQIRETILSHFEKEEKLFHMGIKCLSLFFIDEVAKYRQYDENGDEVLGEYGVMFEQEYLAILNENITMFDTPYQKYLKSTCSDVSRVHKGYFSIDKKTGRSVDSQLKRGSEFSDDISAYDLILKNKERLLSFDEPTRFIFSHSALREGWDNPNVFQICTLKHSDSNTAKRQEVGRGLRLCVNQDGNRMDVQSCGDSVHEINTLTVVASESYKTFVTDLQSDIKAVLYDRPTVATSEYFKGKYVKVDDVPTLIDDEKANAIEFYLIQNGYVDMKRKVTDKYRQDVKNGTVAELPEELKPMTDGIHTLIQAVYDDSVLKDMFSDGHETKVKENPLNENFAKREFQALWREINHKYAYTVDFDSAELIRNAIAHIDEKLFVSELQYTTTIGRQKTEMNEYEIERGASFTGEKTRTQTLKHAETSQIKYDLIGKIAEGTVLTRRTASAILQGIRVDKLYMFKNNPEEFITKVIRLINEQKATMIVEHISYDTIEGEYDSSIFTAEKATQSFDKAFLAKKAIQDYVFTDGSADKSIERKFAEDLDAADEVCVYAKLPRTFQIPTPVGNYSPDWAIAFYEGKVKHIFFIAETKGTMESLELRPIEQAKISCAKKLFNEMSTSNVVYHDVDSYQSLLNIMNSL
;
A
#
# COMPACT_ATOMS: atom_id res chain seq x y z
N ALA A 1 59.55 10.04 20.97
CA ALA A 1 58.32 9.26 21.05
C ALA A 1 57.54 9.43 19.77
N ASN A 2 57.13 8.33 19.11
CA ASN A 2 56.32 8.39 17.89
C ASN A 2 54.94 8.97 18.26
N ARG A 3 54.53 9.98 17.56
CA ARG A 3 53.17 10.58 17.67
C ARG A 3 52.23 9.82 16.73
N PRO A 4 51.39 8.94 17.25
CA PRO A 4 50.50 8.15 16.40
C PRO A 4 49.37 9.02 15.79
N ILE A 5 48.75 8.55 14.71
CA ILE A 5 47.44 9.00 14.27
C ILE A 5 46.40 8.13 14.98
N LEU A 6 45.47 8.73 15.69
CA LEU A 6 44.35 8.02 16.29
C LEU A 6 43.13 8.04 15.36
N ILE A 7 42.52 6.87 15.17
CA ILE A 7 41.23 6.72 14.51
C ILE A 7 40.27 6.24 15.59
N LEU A 8 39.23 7.04 15.85
CA LEU A 8 38.20 6.76 16.86
C LEU A 8 36.87 6.57 16.18
N ASP A 9 36.25 5.42 16.36
CA ASP A 9 34.89 5.11 15.95
C ASP A 9 33.94 5.37 17.13
N GLU A 10 32.85 6.10 16.87
CA GLU A 10 31.87 6.49 17.88
C GLU A 10 32.46 7.15 19.12
N PRO A 11 33.30 8.21 19.02
CA PRO A 11 34.05 8.79 20.14
C PRO A 11 33.17 9.33 21.26
N GLN A 12 31.88 9.67 21.02
CA GLN A 12 30.94 10.08 22.05
C GLN A 12 30.67 8.96 23.08
N LYS A 13 30.87 7.69 22.71
CA LYS A 13 30.73 6.54 23.62
C LYS A 13 31.94 6.38 24.57
N MET A 14 33.02 7.11 24.32
CA MET A 14 34.24 7.05 25.13
C MET A 14 34.22 7.95 26.38
N GLY A 15 33.02 8.42 26.75
CA GLY A 15 32.78 9.23 27.92
C GLY A 15 33.02 10.72 27.74
N LYS A 16 32.64 11.51 28.73
CA LYS A 16 32.85 12.96 28.75
C LYS A 16 34.32 13.33 28.76
N GLU A 17 34.64 14.57 28.40
CA GLU A 17 36.01 15.10 28.22
C GLU A 17 36.96 14.83 29.40
N ASP A 18 36.43 14.70 30.61
CA ASP A 18 37.19 14.40 31.84
C ASP A 18 37.18 12.93 32.25
N SER A 19 36.61 12.04 31.44
CA SER A 19 36.59 10.60 31.74
C SER A 19 37.99 9.99 31.77
N ALA A 20 38.13 8.86 32.46
CA ALA A 20 39.39 8.10 32.52
C ALA A 20 39.85 7.67 31.11
N THR A 21 38.90 7.30 30.23
CA THR A 21 39.15 6.92 28.83
C THR A 21 39.75 8.08 28.05
N GLN A 22 39.13 9.27 28.13
CA GLN A 22 39.63 10.45 27.44
C GLN A 22 41.02 10.88 27.94
N LYS A 23 41.25 10.80 29.25
CA LYS A 23 42.59 11.04 29.84
C LYS A 23 43.62 10.02 29.35
N ALA A 24 43.22 8.76 29.16
CA ALA A 24 44.11 7.72 28.63
C ALA A 24 44.45 7.97 27.15
N LEU A 25 43.42 8.34 26.32
CA LEU A 25 43.63 8.69 24.91
C LEU A 25 44.59 9.88 24.74
N LYS A 26 44.49 10.92 25.56
CA LYS A 26 45.42 12.07 25.55
C LYS A 26 46.88 11.65 25.85
N LYS A 27 47.13 10.57 26.60
CA LYS A 27 48.50 10.09 26.88
C LYS A 27 49.22 9.54 25.64
N PHE A 28 48.50 9.16 24.58
CA PHE A 28 49.15 8.76 23.32
C PHE A 28 49.78 9.95 22.59
N ASN A 29 49.47 11.18 22.99
CA ASN A 29 49.99 12.41 22.38
C ASN A 29 49.93 12.37 20.83
N PRO A 30 48.75 12.14 20.26
CA PRO A 30 48.62 11.89 18.82
C PRO A 30 49.05 13.11 17.99
N LEU A 31 49.47 12.84 16.76
CA LEU A 31 49.71 13.88 15.76
C LEU A 31 48.41 14.60 15.43
N PHE A 32 47.34 13.81 15.16
CA PHE A 32 45.96 14.23 15.06
C PHE A 32 45.02 13.03 15.29
N THR A 33 43.74 13.30 15.46
CA THR A 33 42.71 12.29 15.68
C THR A 33 41.65 12.41 14.62
N LEU A 34 41.30 11.30 13.97
CA LEU A 34 40.17 11.19 13.06
C LEU A 34 39.00 10.56 13.83
N ASN A 35 37.94 11.31 13.97
CA ASN A 35 36.72 10.89 14.64
C ASN A 35 35.65 10.51 13.62
N TYR A 36 35.19 9.27 13.62
CA TYR A 36 34.07 8.78 12.83
C TYR A 36 32.85 8.64 13.74
N SER A 37 31.77 9.31 13.41
CA SER A 37 30.51 9.18 14.17
C SER A 37 29.32 9.66 13.36
N ALA A 38 28.19 8.99 13.54
CA ALA A 38 26.89 9.46 13.04
C ALA A 38 26.32 10.60 13.93
N THR A 39 26.76 10.68 15.21
CA THR A 39 26.22 11.63 16.19
C THR A 39 27.36 12.24 17.02
N HIS A 40 27.92 13.34 16.55
CA HIS A 40 28.93 14.08 17.31
C HIS A 40 28.28 14.91 18.42
N ALA A 41 28.78 14.78 19.65
CA ALA A 41 28.37 15.63 20.77
C ALA A 41 28.71 17.12 20.53
N LYS A 42 29.83 17.36 19.87
CA LYS A 42 30.29 18.68 19.39
C LYS A 42 30.92 18.49 18.01
N GLN A 43 30.48 19.27 17.03
CA GLN A 43 31.17 19.35 15.74
C GLN A 43 32.48 20.12 15.91
N HIS A 44 33.56 19.53 15.45
CA HIS A 44 34.89 20.11 15.58
C HIS A 44 35.72 19.76 14.35
N ASN A 45 36.16 20.75 13.58
CA ASN A 45 36.92 20.57 12.35
C ASN A 45 36.32 19.51 11.41
N LEU A 46 35.04 19.65 11.09
CA LEU A 46 34.31 18.69 10.27
C LEU A 46 34.90 18.67 8.85
N ILE A 47 35.45 17.52 8.43
CA ILE A 47 36.17 17.36 7.17
C ILE A 47 35.24 16.76 6.09
N TYR A 48 34.40 15.80 6.47
CA TYR A 48 33.53 15.09 5.55
C TYR A 48 32.18 14.77 6.20
N VAL A 49 31.11 14.93 5.44
CA VAL A 49 29.73 14.60 5.85
C VAL A 49 29.15 13.62 4.86
N LEU A 50 28.61 12.52 5.36
CA LEU A 50 27.77 11.57 4.65
C LEU A 50 26.58 11.27 5.54
N ASP A 51 25.55 12.08 5.45
CA ASP A 51 24.34 11.86 6.22
C ASP A 51 23.36 10.89 5.52
N ALA A 52 22.20 10.63 6.12
CA ALA A 52 21.23 9.67 5.61
C ALA A 52 20.69 10.07 4.22
N LEU A 53 20.50 11.37 3.96
CA LEU A 53 20.02 11.87 2.68
C LEU A 53 21.07 11.71 1.58
N ASP A 54 22.34 12.04 1.87
CA ASP A 54 23.44 11.84 0.92
C ASP A 54 23.62 10.35 0.60
N ALA A 55 23.54 9.49 1.62
CA ALA A 55 23.69 8.06 1.43
C ALA A 55 22.55 7.50 0.54
N PHE A 56 21.31 7.97 0.73
CA PHE A 56 20.18 7.58 -0.09
C PHE A 56 20.30 8.11 -1.54
N ASN A 57 20.57 9.40 -1.73
CA ASN A 57 20.72 10.01 -3.06
C ASN A 57 21.86 9.38 -3.88
N LYS A 58 22.96 9.04 -3.21
CA LYS A 58 24.09 8.31 -3.82
C LYS A 58 23.84 6.81 -3.97
N ARG A 59 22.66 6.33 -3.63
CA ARG A 59 22.27 4.90 -3.68
C ARG A 59 23.26 3.98 -2.94
N LEU A 60 23.72 4.41 -1.78
CA LEU A 60 24.66 3.67 -0.92
C LEU A 60 23.93 2.83 0.14
N VAL A 61 22.63 3.02 0.29
CA VAL A 61 21.77 2.34 1.26
C VAL A 61 20.50 1.84 0.59
N LYS A 62 19.83 0.86 1.23
CA LYS A 62 18.53 0.36 0.79
C LYS A 62 17.43 1.43 0.93
N LYS A 63 16.44 1.37 0.05
CA LYS A 63 15.15 2.04 0.23
C LYS A 63 14.37 1.35 1.35
N ILE A 64 13.60 2.10 2.12
CA ILE A 64 12.79 1.58 3.22
C ILE A 64 11.34 1.45 2.76
N GLU A 65 10.78 0.27 2.90
CA GLU A 65 9.37 -0.04 2.71
C GLU A 65 8.79 -0.37 4.08
N VAL A 66 7.69 0.25 4.47
CA VAL A 66 7.09 0.03 5.79
C VAL A 66 5.72 -0.60 5.64
N LYS A 67 5.52 -1.74 6.31
CA LYS A 67 4.21 -2.36 6.53
C LYS A 67 3.77 -2.02 7.96
N GLY A 68 2.86 -1.06 8.07
CA GLY A 68 2.28 -0.64 9.35
C GLY A 68 0.89 -1.23 9.53
N PHE A 69 0.44 -1.38 10.79
CA PHE A 69 -0.86 -1.91 11.13
C PHE A 69 -1.65 -0.88 11.92
N GLU A 70 -2.93 -0.77 11.63
CA GLU A 70 -3.85 0.09 12.37
C GLU A 70 -5.00 -0.76 12.92
N VAL A 71 -5.15 -0.77 14.24
CA VAL A 71 -6.28 -1.41 14.90
C VAL A 71 -7.46 -0.44 14.87
N LYS A 72 -8.52 -0.81 14.16
CA LYS A 72 -9.78 -0.05 14.12
C LYS A 72 -10.81 -0.73 14.99
N ASN A 73 -11.22 -0.05 16.03
CA ASN A 73 -12.35 -0.46 16.84
C ASN A 73 -13.64 0.13 16.26
N PHE A 74 -14.37 -0.66 15.49
CA PHE A 74 -15.73 -0.28 15.11
C PHE A 74 -16.63 -0.44 16.31
N ARG A 75 -17.31 0.63 16.68
CA ARG A 75 -18.24 0.62 17.83
C ARG A 75 -19.36 -0.39 17.56
N GLY A 76 -19.36 -1.48 18.33
CA GLY A 76 -20.48 -2.42 18.41
C GLY A 76 -20.37 -3.69 17.59
N THR A 77 -19.18 -4.01 17.04
CA THR A 77 -18.95 -5.31 16.38
C THR A 77 -17.81 -6.06 17.06
N ASP A 78 -18.09 -7.24 17.54
CA ASP A 78 -17.08 -8.20 18.02
C ASP A 78 -16.43 -8.94 16.84
N SER A 79 -16.63 -8.46 15.60
CA SER A 79 -16.20 -9.14 14.37
C SER A 79 -14.72 -8.92 14.13
N TYR A 80 -13.92 -9.96 14.22
CA TYR A 80 -12.53 -9.91 13.81
C TYR A 80 -12.42 -9.93 12.28
N LEU A 81 -11.78 -8.92 11.71
CA LEU A 81 -11.43 -8.85 10.29
C LEU A 81 -10.01 -8.31 10.15
N TYR A 82 -9.22 -8.96 9.31
CA TYR A 82 -7.92 -8.44 8.90
C TYR A 82 -7.82 -8.47 7.37
N LEU A 83 -7.70 -7.31 6.75
CA LEU A 83 -7.44 -7.20 5.32
C LEU A 83 -5.94 -7.31 5.06
N GLU A 84 -5.51 -8.51 4.66
CA GLU A 84 -4.10 -8.80 4.37
C GLU A 84 -3.63 -8.03 3.13
N GLN A 85 -4.31 -8.22 1.99
CA GLN A 85 -3.98 -7.57 0.73
C GLN A 85 -5.13 -7.64 -0.28
N ILE A 86 -5.03 -6.81 -1.32
CA ILE A 86 -5.88 -6.92 -2.50
C ILE A 86 -5.09 -7.63 -3.59
N ILE A 87 -5.67 -8.73 -4.09
CA ILE A 87 -5.07 -9.57 -5.14
C ILE A 87 -5.58 -9.09 -6.48
N LEU A 88 -4.64 -8.79 -7.37
CA LEU A 88 -4.93 -8.45 -8.75
C LEU A 88 -4.65 -9.64 -9.65
N SER A 89 -5.58 -9.93 -10.53
CA SER A 89 -5.46 -11.00 -11.51
C SER A 89 -6.01 -10.52 -12.85
N SER A 90 -5.34 -10.87 -13.91
CA SER A 90 -5.84 -10.61 -15.27
C SER A 90 -7.04 -11.48 -15.65
N LYS A 91 -7.33 -12.52 -14.87
CA LYS A 91 -8.41 -13.48 -15.14
C LYS A 91 -9.66 -13.25 -14.28
N LYS A 92 -9.55 -12.44 -13.23
CA LYS A 92 -10.62 -12.18 -12.27
C LYS A 92 -10.60 -10.71 -11.86
N PRO A 93 -11.76 -10.14 -11.51
CA PRO A 93 -11.82 -8.84 -10.84
C PRO A 93 -10.90 -8.82 -9.60
N PRO A 94 -10.56 -7.63 -9.10
CA PRO A 94 -9.83 -7.52 -7.85
C PRO A 94 -10.49 -8.34 -6.75
N MET A 95 -9.70 -9.10 -6.01
CA MET A 95 -10.16 -9.91 -4.89
C MET A 95 -9.43 -9.50 -3.61
N ALA A 96 -10.12 -9.56 -2.49
CA ALA A 96 -9.56 -9.25 -1.19
C ALA A 96 -9.13 -10.53 -0.46
N LYS A 97 -7.91 -10.56 0.06
CA LYS A 97 -7.45 -11.61 0.96
C LYS A 97 -7.74 -11.16 2.38
N ILE A 98 -8.79 -11.73 2.99
CA ILE A 98 -9.30 -11.33 4.29
C ILE A 98 -9.19 -12.53 5.25
N GLU A 99 -8.61 -12.30 6.42
CA GLU A 99 -8.68 -13.22 7.54
C GLU A 99 -9.89 -12.89 8.40
N LEU A 100 -10.70 -13.91 8.69
CA LEU A 100 -11.90 -13.79 9.49
C LEU A 100 -12.10 -15.06 10.35
N GLU A 101 -12.97 -14.96 11.34
CA GLU A 101 -13.34 -16.11 12.16
C GLU A 101 -14.36 -16.98 11.43
N ILE A 102 -14.13 -18.29 11.41
CA ILE A 102 -15.02 -19.28 10.80
C ILE A 102 -15.49 -20.25 11.89
N GLY A 103 -16.80 -20.37 12.01
CA GLY A 103 -17.43 -21.24 12.99
C GLY A 103 -17.50 -22.68 12.53
N TYR A 104 -16.90 -23.61 13.27
CA TYR A 104 -17.02 -25.04 13.08
C TYR A 104 -17.80 -25.64 14.24
N ASN A 105 -18.36 -26.83 14.06
CA ASN A 105 -19.20 -27.52 15.08
C ASN A 105 -18.59 -27.59 16.50
N LYS A 106 -17.27 -27.45 16.64
CA LYS A 106 -16.56 -27.58 17.91
C LYS A 106 -15.54 -26.48 18.20
N SER A 107 -15.27 -25.58 17.25
CA SER A 107 -14.24 -24.55 17.39
C SER A 107 -14.53 -23.36 16.48
N ILE A 108 -14.01 -22.20 16.84
CA ILE A 108 -13.92 -21.04 15.96
C ILE A 108 -12.45 -20.91 15.60
N ASN A 109 -12.16 -20.89 14.30
CA ASN A 109 -10.80 -20.73 13.81
C ASN A 109 -10.70 -19.44 12.97
N ARG A 110 -9.56 -18.76 13.04
CA ARG A 110 -9.24 -17.66 12.13
C ARG A 110 -8.63 -18.24 10.87
N GLU A 111 -9.25 -17.94 9.76
CA GLU A 111 -8.80 -18.43 8.47
C GLU A 111 -8.85 -17.32 7.43
N THR A 112 -7.86 -17.36 6.55
CA THR A 112 -7.79 -16.43 5.42
C THR A 112 -8.62 -16.94 4.26
N ARG A 113 -9.41 -16.06 3.65
CA ARG A 113 -10.22 -16.32 2.46
C ARG A 113 -9.94 -15.28 1.38
N ILE A 114 -10.01 -15.70 0.13
CA ILE A 114 -9.93 -14.82 -1.04
C ILE A 114 -11.35 -14.55 -1.49
N LEU A 115 -11.81 -13.32 -1.33
CA LEU A 115 -13.19 -12.90 -1.49
C LEU A 115 -13.30 -11.84 -2.58
N GLY A 116 -14.42 -11.85 -3.31
CA GLY A 116 -14.75 -10.90 -4.36
C GLY A 116 -15.92 -10.00 -4.00
N VAL A 117 -16.23 -9.06 -4.87
CA VAL A 117 -17.42 -8.23 -4.75
C VAL A 117 -18.66 -9.12 -4.81
N GLY A 118 -19.57 -8.95 -3.86
CA GLY A 118 -20.78 -9.75 -3.70
C GLY A 118 -20.65 -10.90 -2.71
N ASP A 119 -19.45 -11.25 -2.27
CA ASP A 119 -19.28 -12.28 -1.24
C ASP A 119 -19.77 -11.75 0.11
N ASP A 120 -20.55 -12.58 0.79
CA ASP A 120 -21.13 -12.26 2.10
C ASP A 120 -20.37 -13.00 3.18
N LEU A 121 -19.75 -12.27 4.10
CA LEU A 121 -18.95 -12.83 5.18
C LEU A 121 -19.76 -13.67 6.15
N TYR A 122 -21.05 -13.43 6.26
CA TYR A 122 -21.93 -14.27 7.06
C TYR A 122 -21.94 -15.73 6.56
N PHE A 123 -22.09 -15.93 5.26
CA PHE A 123 -22.03 -17.29 4.69
C PHE A 123 -20.61 -17.87 4.67
N VAL A 124 -19.60 -17.02 4.40
CA VAL A 124 -18.19 -17.45 4.40
C VAL A 124 -17.76 -17.92 5.78
N SER A 125 -18.25 -17.27 6.83
CA SER A 125 -17.93 -17.59 8.23
C SER A 125 -18.72 -18.78 8.81
N GLN A 126 -19.51 -19.49 8.01
CA GLN A 126 -20.45 -20.52 8.46
C GLN A 126 -21.55 -19.94 9.35
N GLU A 127 -22.20 -18.89 8.87
CA GLU A 127 -23.36 -18.23 9.48
C GLU A 127 -23.09 -17.61 10.88
N MET A 128 -21.86 -17.12 11.11
CA MET A 128 -21.55 -16.40 12.35
C MET A 128 -22.25 -15.03 12.36
N GLU A 129 -23.09 -14.80 13.36
CA GLU A 129 -23.94 -13.60 13.46
C GLU A 129 -23.20 -12.27 13.45
N GLN A 130 -21.95 -12.22 13.94
CA GLN A 130 -21.12 -11.03 13.94
C GLN A 130 -20.79 -10.51 12.53
N TYR A 131 -20.84 -11.36 11.49
CA TYR A 131 -20.58 -10.96 10.10
C TYR A 131 -21.84 -10.65 9.30
N LYS A 132 -23.00 -10.62 9.94
CA LYS A 132 -24.25 -10.31 9.26
C LYS A 132 -24.27 -8.86 8.75
N GLY A 133 -24.53 -8.72 7.46
CA GLY A 133 -24.47 -7.40 6.79
C GLY A 133 -23.10 -7.03 6.25
N TYR A 134 -22.07 -7.85 6.41
CA TYR A 134 -20.76 -7.68 5.81
C TYR A 134 -20.71 -8.37 4.43
N THR A 135 -21.41 -7.83 3.45
CA THR A 135 -21.25 -8.24 2.05
C THR A 135 -20.29 -7.26 1.37
N ILE A 136 -19.29 -7.74 0.64
CA ILE A 136 -18.34 -6.88 -0.05
C ILE A 136 -19.05 -6.15 -1.19
N SER A 137 -19.15 -4.82 -1.09
CA SER A 137 -19.77 -3.98 -2.10
C SER A 137 -18.76 -3.45 -3.12
N GLU A 138 -17.53 -3.18 -2.70
CA GLU A 138 -16.49 -2.64 -3.55
C GLU A 138 -15.11 -3.08 -3.05
N ILE A 139 -14.21 -3.36 -3.99
CA ILE A 139 -12.78 -3.56 -3.76
C ILE A 139 -12.05 -2.53 -4.62
N ASP A 140 -11.40 -1.55 -3.97
CA ASP A 140 -10.62 -0.51 -4.65
C ASP A 140 -9.12 -0.78 -4.50
N PRO A 141 -8.46 -1.30 -5.54
CA PRO A 141 -7.04 -1.59 -5.49
C PRO A 141 -6.15 -0.33 -5.41
N LEU A 142 -6.64 0.82 -5.92
CA LEU A 142 -5.85 2.07 -5.91
C LEU A 142 -5.74 2.65 -4.51
N ARG A 143 -6.84 2.58 -3.76
CA ARG A 143 -6.89 3.03 -2.38
C ARG A 143 -6.47 1.95 -1.40
N GLY A 144 -6.38 0.69 -1.88
CA GLY A 144 -6.12 -0.47 -1.04
C GLY A 144 -7.27 -0.75 -0.08
N THR A 145 -8.54 -0.49 -0.48
CA THR A 145 -9.69 -0.57 0.42
C THR A 145 -10.74 -1.58 -0.03
N VAL A 146 -11.41 -2.15 0.95
CA VAL A 146 -12.62 -2.97 0.77
C VAL A 146 -13.77 -2.26 1.49
N THR A 147 -14.87 -2.04 0.77
CA THR A 147 -16.10 -1.46 1.28
C THR A 147 -17.16 -2.52 1.42
N PHE A 148 -17.85 -2.56 2.55
CA PHE A 148 -18.96 -3.47 2.80
C PHE A 148 -20.31 -2.78 2.62
N THR A 149 -21.36 -3.57 2.45
CA THR A 149 -22.74 -3.06 2.25
C THR A 149 -23.29 -2.32 3.48
N ASN A 150 -22.74 -2.57 4.66
CA ASN A 150 -23.06 -1.84 5.89
C ASN A 150 -22.40 -0.44 5.94
N GLY A 151 -21.59 -0.08 4.92
CA GLY A 151 -20.91 1.21 4.82
C GLY A 151 -19.53 1.24 5.48
N GLU A 152 -19.09 0.15 6.10
CA GLU A 152 -17.75 0.09 6.67
C GLU A 152 -16.68 -0.07 5.59
N VAL A 153 -15.51 0.52 5.82
CA VAL A 153 -14.37 0.50 4.91
C VAL A 153 -13.13 0.08 5.68
N ILE A 154 -12.48 -0.98 5.21
CA ILE A 154 -11.18 -1.42 5.73
C ILE A 154 -10.11 -1.25 4.67
N LYS A 155 -8.91 -0.88 5.08
CA LYS A 155 -7.73 -0.74 4.23
C LYS A 155 -6.79 -1.93 4.43
N ALA A 156 -5.97 -2.26 3.44
CA ALA A 156 -4.92 -3.26 3.58
C ALA A 156 -4.01 -2.92 4.78
N GLY A 157 -3.82 -3.87 5.68
CA GLY A 157 -3.16 -3.70 6.96
C GLY A 157 -4.09 -3.32 8.14
N ASP A 158 -5.38 -3.00 7.89
CA ASP A 158 -6.34 -2.74 8.97
C ASP A 158 -6.78 -4.03 9.65
N VAL A 159 -6.79 -3.99 10.96
CA VAL A 159 -7.31 -5.05 11.82
C VAL A 159 -8.52 -4.51 12.58
N VAL A 160 -9.65 -5.18 12.46
CA VAL A 160 -10.93 -4.77 13.04
C VAL A 160 -11.36 -5.79 14.09
N GLY A 161 -12.04 -5.31 15.14
CA GLY A 161 -12.60 -6.15 16.18
C GLY A 161 -11.76 -6.23 17.45
N ASP A 162 -12.07 -7.19 18.33
CA ASP A 162 -11.30 -7.43 19.56
C ASP A 162 -9.99 -8.15 19.21
N VAL A 163 -8.89 -7.39 19.19
CA VAL A 163 -7.58 -7.87 18.79
C VAL A 163 -6.67 -7.85 20.00
N SER A 164 -6.25 -9.03 20.43
CA SER A 164 -5.27 -9.16 21.49
C SER A 164 -3.85 -8.79 20.99
N GLU A 165 -2.95 -8.45 21.91
CA GLU A 165 -1.55 -8.24 21.59
C GLU A 165 -0.94 -9.47 20.89
N LYS A 166 -1.33 -10.65 21.30
CA LYS A 166 -0.94 -11.93 20.69
C LYS A 166 -1.31 -12.00 19.20
N ASP A 167 -2.54 -11.60 18.86
CA ASP A 167 -2.99 -11.57 17.46
C ASP A 167 -2.17 -10.60 16.63
N MET A 168 -1.87 -9.43 17.16
CA MET A 168 -1.02 -8.45 16.49
C MET A 168 0.40 -9.00 16.23
N ARG A 169 0.97 -9.70 17.22
CA ARG A 169 2.30 -10.33 17.05
C ARG A 169 2.25 -11.43 15.99
N ARG A 170 1.17 -12.20 15.93
CA ARG A 170 0.97 -13.22 14.90
C ARG A 170 0.89 -12.61 13.51
N ILE A 171 0.12 -11.53 13.34
CA ILE A 171 0.02 -10.79 12.08
C ILE A 171 1.39 -10.25 11.65
N GLN A 172 2.15 -9.64 12.57
CA GLN A 172 3.47 -9.14 12.27
C GLN A 172 4.44 -10.26 11.81
N ILE A 173 4.42 -11.41 12.47
CA ILE A 173 5.21 -12.59 12.09
C ILE A 173 4.82 -13.05 10.69
N ARG A 174 3.52 -13.20 10.43
CA ARG A 174 2.97 -13.61 9.13
C ARG A 174 3.36 -12.66 8.01
N GLU A 175 3.15 -11.36 8.19
CA GLU A 175 3.51 -10.34 7.18
C GLU A 175 5.02 -10.30 6.89
N THR A 176 5.83 -10.58 7.89
CA THR A 176 7.28 -10.68 7.70
C THR A 176 7.64 -11.88 6.82
N ILE A 177 6.99 -13.02 7.06
CA ILE A 177 7.19 -14.24 6.26
C ILE A 177 6.68 -14.02 4.83
N LEU A 178 5.50 -13.44 4.65
CA LEU A 178 4.95 -13.09 3.32
C LEU A 178 5.91 -12.18 2.57
N SER A 179 6.36 -11.08 3.19
CA SER A 179 7.32 -10.15 2.58
C SER A 179 8.67 -10.81 2.24
N HIS A 180 9.06 -11.82 3.01
CA HIS A 180 10.25 -12.60 2.72
C HIS A 180 10.07 -13.41 1.42
N PHE A 181 8.99 -14.18 1.30
CA PHE A 181 8.71 -15.00 0.11
C PHE A 181 8.51 -14.13 -1.14
N GLU A 182 7.83 -12.98 -1.04
CA GLU A 182 7.66 -12.03 -2.15
C GLU A 182 8.99 -11.59 -2.79
N LYS A 183 10.05 -11.49 -1.97
CA LYS A 183 11.38 -11.04 -2.43
C LYS A 183 12.33 -12.20 -2.73
N GLU A 184 12.21 -13.30 -2.00
CA GLU A 184 13.20 -14.38 -2.00
C GLU A 184 13.36 -15.02 -3.38
N GLU A 185 12.29 -15.29 -4.11
CA GLU A 185 12.36 -15.91 -5.43
C GLU A 185 13.16 -15.06 -6.42
N LYS A 186 12.83 -13.76 -6.49
CA LYS A 186 13.56 -12.81 -7.35
C LYS A 186 15.04 -12.72 -6.96
N LEU A 187 15.33 -12.61 -5.68
CA LEU A 187 16.70 -12.52 -5.15
C LEU A 187 17.49 -13.82 -5.36
N PHE A 188 16.83 -14.98 -5.20
CA PHE A 188 17.43 -16.29 -5.44
C PHE A 188 17.96 -16.42 -6.87
N HIS A 189 17.17 -16.02 -7.87
CA HIS A 189 17.60 -16.05 -9.28
C HIS A 189 18.76 -15.09 -9.58
N MET A 190 18.99 -14.10 -8.72
CA MET A 190 20.14 -13.18 -8.80
C MET A 190 21.34 -13.66 -7.96
N GLY A 191 21.27 -14.85 -7.38
CA GLY A 191 22.30 -15.38 -6.49
C GLY A 191 22.39 -14.64 -5.16
N ILE A 192 21.29 -14.03 -4.68
CA ILE A 192 21.26 -13.26 -3.45
C ILE A 192 20.38 -13.98 -2.43
N LYS A 193 20.95 -14.34 -1.29
CA LYS A 193 20.18 -14.94 -0.21
C LYS A 193 19.43 -13.89 0.56
N CYS A 194 18.15 -14.12 0.78
CA CYS A 194 17.27 -13.28 1.58
C CYS A 194 17.31 -13.68 3.06
N LEU A 195 17.42 -12.70 3.97
CA LEU A 195 17.36 -12.89 5.42
C LEU A 195 16.33 -11.95 6.02
N SER A 196 15.59 -12.44 7.04
CA SER A 196 14.63 -11.68 7.84
C SER A 196 15.04 -11.65 9.30
N LEU A 197 14.88 -10.51 9.97
CA LEU A 197 15.29 -10.28 11.34
C LEU A 197 14.09 -9.91 12.21
N PHE A 198 13.89 -10.63 13.31
CA PHE A 198 12.90 -10.34 14.33
C PHE A 198 13.58 -9.82 15.60
N PHE A 199 13.19 -8.63 16.04
CA PHE A 199 13.56 -8.12 17.36
C PHE A 199 12.44 -8.41 18.35
N ILE A 200 12.75 -9.18 19.39
CA ILE A 200 11.80 -9.60 20.42
C ILE A 200 12.07 -8.89 21.76
N ASP A 201 11.05 -8.83 22.59
CA ASP A 201 11.08 -8.22 23.92
C ASP A 201 11.70 -9.14 24.97
N GLU A 202 11.38 -10.44 24.94
CA GLU A 202 11.84 -11.43 25.92
C GLU A 202 12.33 -12.70 25.21
N VAL A 203 13.47 -13.22 25.65
CA VAL A 203 14.02 -14.49 25.10
C VAL A 203 13.06 -15.65 25.34
N ALA A 204 12.37 -15.65 26.47
CA ALA A 204 11.40 -16.69 26.83
C ALA A 204 10.24 -16.83 25.82
N LYS A 205 9.88 -15.76 25.11
CA LYS A 205 8.84 -15.81 24.06
C LYS A 205 9.27 -16.57 22.80
N TYR A 206 10.57 -16.75 22.60
CA TYR A 206 11.09 -17.55 21.49
C TYR A 206 11.67 -18.89 21.93
N ARG A 207 12.39 -18.93 23.07
CA ARG A 207 13.09 -20.09 23.61
C ARG A 207 12.83 -20.26 25.10
N GLN A 208 12.36 -21.41 25.47
CA GLN A 208 12.14 -21.82 26.87
C GLN A 208 12.94 -23.09 27.20
N TYR A 209 12.92 -23.50 28.43
CA TYR A 209 13.57 -24.73 28.90
C TYR A 209 12.56 -25.52 29.73
N ASP A 210 12.36 -26.78 29.38
CA ASP A 210 11.47 -27.66 30.11
C ASP A 210 12.03 -28.07 31.48
N GLU A 211 11.29 -28.93 32.20
CA GLU A 211 11.71 -29.43 33.54
C GLU A 211 13.02 -30.25 33.49
N ASN A 212 13.34 -30.84 32.33
CA ASN A 212 14.57 -31.61 32.11
C ASN A 212 15.75 -30.69 31.71
N GLY A 213 15.49 -29.43 31.40
CA GLY A 213 16.46 -28.46 30.92
C GLY A 213 16.66 -28.51 29.41
N ASP A 214 15.82 -29.22 28.66
CA ASP A 214 15.87 -29.26 27.22
C ASP A 214 15.23 -28.00 26.61
N GLU A 215 15.76 -27.54 25.48
CA GLU A 215 15.26 -26.36 24.76
C GLU A 215 13.91 -26.66 24.11
N VAL A 216 12.91 -25.83 24.40
CA VAL A 216 11.59 -25.85 23.77
C VAL A 216 11.26 -24.49 23.17
N LEU A 217 10.45 -24.47 22.11
CA LEU A 217 10.02 -23.22 21.50
C LEU A 217 9.08 -22.45 22.41
N GLY A 218 9.31 -21.16 22.56
CA GLY A 218 8.38 -20.23 23.15
C GLY A 218 7.27 -19.83 22.16
N GLU A 219 6.38 -18.98 22.61
CA GLU A 219 5.16 -18.58 21.89
C GLU A 219 5.46 -18.04 20.47
N TYR A 220 6.45 -17.15 20.31
CA TYR A 220 6.78 -16.60 19.00
C TYR A 220 7.42 -17.63 18.06
N GLY A 221 8.17 -18.56 18.59
CA GLY A 221 8.72 -19.67 17.80
C GLY A 221 7.62 -20.58 17.25
N VAL A 222 6.64 -20.93 18.11
CA VAL A 222 5.47 -21.74 17.71
C VAL A 222 4.62 -21.01 16.67
N MET A 223 4.33 -19.72 16.90
CA MET A 223 3.59 -18.90 15.92
C MET A 223 4.31 -18.85 14.58
N PHE A 224 5.61 -18.61 14.61
CA PHE A 224 6.44 -18.56 13.41
C PHE A 224 6.35 -19.86 12.61
N GLU A 225 6.53 -21.03 13.22
CA GLU A 225 6.48 -22.31 12.52
C GLU A 225 5.10 -22.57 11.92
N GLN A 226 4.04 -22.22 12.63
CA GLN A 226 2.65 -22.36 12.14
C GLN A 226 2.40 -21.50 10.90
N GLU A 227 2.70 -20.21 10.97
CA GLU A 227 2.50 -19.28 9.86
C GLU A 227 3.45 -19.58 8.68
N TYR A 228 4.69 -19.96 8.96
CA TYR A 228 5.65 -20.35 7.94
C TYR A 228 5.18 -21.58 7.15
N LEU A 229 4.70 -22.62 7.81
CA LEU A 229 4.18 -23.82 7.15
C LEU A 229 2.95 -23.50 6.29
N ALA A 230 2.04 -22.66 6.78
CA ALA A 230 0.87 -22.27 6.03
C ALA A 230 1.27 -21.55 4.72
N ILE A 231 2.15 -20.57 4.81
CA ILE A 231 2.63 -19.77 3.66
C ILE A 231 3.50 -20.63 2.72
N LEU A 232 4.35 -21.49 3.27
CA LEU A 232 5.19 -22.39 2.47
C LEU A 232 4.33 -23.30 1.60
N ASN A 233 3.24 -23.87 2.17
CA ASN A 233 2.32 -24.75 1.43
C ASN A 233 1.60 -24.01 0.28
N GLU A 234 1.33 -22.70 0.43
CA GLU A 234 0.77 -21.87 -0.63
C GLU A 234 1.78 -21.61 -1.76
N ASN A 235 3.08 -21.58 -1.44
CA ASN A 235 4.17 -21.24 -2.39
C ASN A 235 4.83 -22.46 -3.03
N ILE A 236 4.65 -23.67 -2.50
CA ILE A 236 5.18 -24.88 -3.12
C ILE A 236 4.33 -25.27 -4.32
N THR A 237 5.02 -25.50 -5.43
CA THR A 237 4.42 -25.97 -6.69
C THR A 237 4.89 -27.37 -7.06
N MET A 238 4.19 -28.03 -7.99
CA MET A 238 4.60 -29.32 -8.53
C MET A 238 5.83 -29.22 -9.46
N PHE A 239 6.22 -28.02 -9.86
CA PHE A 239 7.36 -27.80 -10.75
C PHE A 239 8.69 -27.97 -10.01
N ASP A 240 9.67 -28.52 -10.70
CA ASP A 240 11.02 -28.80 -10.16
C ASP A 240 12.03 -27.73 -10.56
N THR A 241 11.69 -26.46 -10.32
CA THR A 241 12.64 -25.36 -10.52
C THR A 241 13.72 -25.35 -9.43
N PRO A 242 14.90 -24.74 -9.68
CA PRO A 242 15.95 -24.63 -8.66
C PRO A 242 15.43 -23.97 -7.36
N TYR A 243 14.61 -22.95 -7.47
CA TYR A 243 13.99 -22.29 -6.31
C TYR A 243 13.01 -23.22 -5.56
N GLN A 244 12.18 -23.96 -6.29
CA GLN A 244 11.28 -24.95 -5.67
C GLN A 244 12.05 -26.06 -4.95
N LYS A 245 13.18 -26.51 -5.49
CA LYS A 245 14.07 -27.46 -4.81
C LYS A 245 14.65 -26.87 -3.52
N TYR A 246 15.07 -25.60 -3.58
CA TYR A 246 15.55 -24.88 -2.40
C TYR A 246 14.48 -24.79 -1.31
N LEU A 247 13.23 -24.45 -1.65
CA LEU A 247 12.11 -24.42 -0.70
C LEU A 247 11.82 -25.82 -0.12
N LYS A 248 11.72 -26.83 -0.99
CA LYS A 248 11.41 -28.21 -0.59
C LYS A 248 12.48 -28.83 0.33
N SER A 249 13.73 -28.35 0.28
CA SER A 249 14.84 -28.87 1.11
C SER A 249 14.62 -28.68 2.62
N THR A 250 13.73 -27.79 3.03
CA THR A 250 13.43 -27.48 4.43
C THR A 250 12.01 -27.83 4.86
N CYS A 251 11.18 -28.40 3.96
CA CYS A 251 9.78 -28.74 4.25
C CYS A 251 9.61 -29.78 5.37
N SER A 252 10.54 -30.72 5.47
CA SER A 252 10.47 -31.79 6.46
C SER A 252 10.90 -31.35 7.87
N ASP A 253 11.59 -30.22 7.99
CA ASP A 253 12.10 -29.73 9.26
C ASP A 253 12.19 -28.19 9.24
N VAL A 254 11.10 -27.55 9.66
CA VAL A 254 10.99 -26.09 9.69
C VAL A 254 11.91 -25.45 10.71
N SER A 255 12.28 -26.18 11.77
CA SER A 255 13.20 -25.66 12.81
C SER A 255 14.57 -25.22 12.26
N ARG A 256 14.95 -25.72 11.06
CA ARG A 256 16.19 -25.37 10.39
C ARG A 256 16.18 -24.00 9.74
N VAL A 257 14.99 -23.44 9.42
CA VAL A 257 14.90 -22.16 8.69
C VAL A 257 15.01 -20.94 9.58
N HIS A 258 14.88 -21.11 10.91
CA HIS A 258 14.98 -20.01 11.87
C HIS A 258 15.93 -20.32 13.01
N LYS A 259 16.58 -19.29 13.54
CA LYS A 259 17.48 -19.39 14.72
C LYS A 259 17.35 -18.18 15.61
N GLY A 260 17.47 -18.43 16.92
CA GLY A 260 17.58 -17.39 17.95
C GLY A 260 19.03 -17.09 18.29
N TYR A 261 19.38 -15.81 18.30
CA TYR A 261 20.69 -15.32 18.73
C TYR A 261 20.51 -14.44 19.97
N PHE A 262 20.87 -15.01 21.13
CA PHE A 262 20.64 -14.40 22.43
C PHE A 262 21.93 -14.44 23.28
N SER A 263 21.96 -13.62 24.31
CA SER A 263 22.99 -13.71 25.36
C SER A 263 22.93 -15.05 26.08
N ILE A 264 24.08 -15.57 26.45
CA ILE A 264 24.20 -16.85 27.15
C ILE A 264 24.70 -16.60 28.56
N ASP A 265 23.97 -17.07 29.55
CA ASP A 265 24.45 -17.10 30.94
C ASP A 265 25.62 -18.09 31.06
N LYS A 266 26.79 -17.58 31.44
CA LYS A 266 28.05 -18.37 31.59
C LYS A 266 27.98 -19.47 32.61
N LYS A 267 27.09 -19.38 33.61
CA LYS A 267 26.96 -20.38 34.68
C LYS A 267 26.01 -21.51 34.26
N THR A 268 24.93 -21.20 33.62
CA THR A 268 23.89 -22.17 33.28
C THR A 268 23.98 -22.64 31.84
N GLY A 269 24.68 -21.92 30.95
CA GLY A 269 24.73 -22.16 29.51
C GLY A 269 23.42 -21.82 28.79
N ARG A 270 22.44 -21.28 29.48
CA ARG A 270 21.09 -20.97 28.92
C ARG A 270 21.04 -19.59 28.30
N SER A 271 20.20 -19.47 27.28
CA SER A 271 19.89 -18.17 26.68
C SER A 271 19.07 -17.32 27.64
N VAL A 272 19.47 -16.06 27.82
CA VAL A 272 18.83 -15.13 28.75
C VAL A 272 18.68 -13.75 28.13
N ASP A 273 17.81 -12.94 28.73
CA ASP A 273 17.68 -11.53 28.36
C ASP A 273 18.97 -10.79 28.71
N SER A 274 19.43 -9.98 27.76
CA SER A 274 20.61 -9.16 27.97
C SER A 274 20.34 -8.09 29.02
N GLN A 275 21.16 -8.00 30.04
CA GLN A 275 21.06 -6.98 31.08
C GLN A 275 22.20 -5.97 30.97
N LEU A 276 21.87 -4.69 31.09
CA LEU A 276 22.85 -3.64 31.28
C LEU A 276 23.38 -3.74 32.69
N LYS A 277 24.70 -3.93 32.85
CA LYS A 277 25.32 -3.84 34.17
C LYS A 277 25.16 -2.43 34.73
N ARG A 278 24.73 -2.31 35.99
CA ARG A 278 24.63 -1.01 36.69
C ARG A 278 25.96 -0.27 36.59
N GLY A 279 25.99 0.84 35.87
CA GLY A 279 27.18 1.67 35.66
C GLY A 279 28.10 1.28 34.49
N SER A 280 27.68 0.34 33.63
CA SER A 280 28.33 -0.03 32.36
C SER A 280 27.39 0.23 31.17
N GLU A 281 27.94 0.82 30.14
CA GLU A 281 27.25 0.99 28.85
C GLU A 281 27.32 -0.30 28.00
N PHE A 282 27.94 -1.37 28.49
CA PHE A 282 28.15 -2.64 27.79
C PHE A 282 27.24 -3.73 28.35
N SER A 283 26.56 -4.42 27.46
CA SER A 283 25.75 -5.60 27.75
C SER A 283 26.60 -6.86 27.87
N ASP A 284 26.10 -7.92 28.53
CA ASP A 284 26.78 -9.23 28.68
C ASP A 284 26.74 -10.08 27.38
N ASP A 285 26.47 -9.49 26.22
CA ASP A 285 26.25 -10.14 24.92
C ASP A 285 27.51 -10.67 24.22
N ILE A 286 28.68 -10.65 24.85
CA ILE A 286 29.98 -11.00 24.23
C ILE A 286 29.98 -12.41 23.61
N SER A 287 29.35 -13.38 24.25
CA SER A 287 29.33 -14.76 23.74
C SER A 287 28.38 -14.95 22.55
N ALA A 288 27.22 -14.26 22.51
CA ALA A 288 26.31 -14.26 21.38
C ALA A 288 26.93 -13.51 20.20
N TYR A 289 27.63 -12.42 20.46
CA TYR A 289 28.35 -11.62 19.47
C TYR A 289 29.40 -12.43 18.70
N ASP A 290 30.23 -13.20 19.44
CA ASP A 290 31.25 -14.08 18.82
C ASP A 290 30.61 -15.13 17.87
N LEU A 291 29.48 -15.70 18.27
CA LEU A 291 28.76 -16.69 17.47
C LEU A 291 28.25 -16.08 16.15
N ILE A 292 27.71 -14.87 16.24
CA ILE A 292 27.17 -14.13 15.09
C ILE A 292 28.28 -13.74 14.12
N LEU A 293 29.42 -13.26 14.62
CA LEU A 293 30.56 -12.89 13.78
C LEU A 293 31.15 -14.09 13.03
N LYS A 294 31.32 -15.22 13.73
CA LYS A 294 31.90 -16.45 13.16
C LYS A 294 31.03 -17.06 12.05
N ASN A 295 29.69 -16.84 12.09
CA ASN A 295 28.73 -17.40 11.14
C ASN A 295 28.25 -16.38 10.11
N LYS A 296 28.79 -15.16 10.08
CA LYS A 296 28.30 -14.07 9.20
C LYS A 296 28.36 -14.44 7.73
N GLU A 297 29.47 -14.95 7.26
CA GLU A 297 29.66 -15.37 5.87
C GLU A 297 28.82 -16.60 5.53
N ARG A 298 28.76 -17.57 6.45
CA ARG A 298 27.95 -18.77 6.28
C ARG A 298 26.46 -18.45 6.08
N LEU A 299 25.94 -17.44 6.78
CA LEU A 299 24.54 -16.98 6.61
C LEU A 299 24.24 -16.45 5.20
N LEU A 300 25.25 -16.07 4.44
CA LEU A 300 25.08 -15.62 3.04
C LEU A 300 25.00 -16.77 2.04
N SER A 301 25.42 -18.00 2.42
CA SER A 301 25.38 -19.19 1.53
C SER A 301 23.98 -19.78 1.48
N PHE A 302 23.56 -20.28 0.32
CA PHE A 302 22.34 -21.07 0.15
C PHE A 302 22.41 -22.44 0.84
N ASP A 303 23.63 -22.94 1.14
CA ASP A 303 23.81 -24.20 1.87
C ASP A 303 23.36 -24.10 3.33
N GLU A 304 23.37 -22.90 3.91
CA GLU A 304 22.83 -22.65 5.25
C GLU A 304 21.32 -22.45 5.17
N PRO A 305 20.49 -23.34 5.75
CA PRO A 305 19.04 -23.26 5.63
C PRO A 305 18.41 -22.10 6.41
N THR A 306 19.15 -21.50 7.35
CA THR A 306 18.66 -20.37 8.18
C THR A 306 18.35 -19.16 7.30
N ARG A 307 17.11 -18.70 7.36
CA ARG A 307 16.61 -17.51 6.65
C ARG A 307 16.01 -16.47 7.59
N PHE A 308 15.56 -16.87 8.76
CA PHE A 308 14.92 -16.03 9.77
C PHE A 308 15.72 -16.04 11.07
N ILE A 309 15.92 -14.86 11.61
CA ILE A 309 16.77 -14.65 12.80
C ILE A 309 15.96 -13.94 13.86
N PHE A 310 15.87 -14.53 15.06
CA PHE A 310 15.28 -13.91 16.22
C PHE A 310 16.37 -13.39 17.15
N SER A 311 16.23 -12.16 17.63
CA SER A 311 17.20 -11.55 18.54
C SER A 311 16.53 -10.62 19.54
N HIS A 312 17.02 -10.64 20.78
CA HIS A 312 16.60 -9.71 21.81
C HIS A 312 17.46 -8.42 21.75
N SER A 313 18.68 -8.49 22.19
CA SER A 313 19.60 -7.35 22.22
C SER A 313 20.97 -7.67 21.62
N ALA A 314 21.28 -8.95 21.44
CA ALA A 314 22.57 -9.41 20.97
C ALA A 314 23.04 -8.79 19.64
N LEU A 315 22.08 -8.40 18.81
CA LEU A 315 22.35 -7.72 17.55
C LEU A 315 22.33 -6.19 17.64
N ARG A 316 22.23 -5.59 18.84
CA ARG A 316 22.15 -4.12 18.98
C ARG A 316 23.44 -3.40 18.57
N GLU A 317 24.60 -4.01 18.78
CA GLU A 317 25.88 -3.37 18.47
C GLU A 317 26.76 -4.29 17.61
N GLY A 318 27.31 -3.73 16.52
CA GLY A 318 28.35 -4.37 15.70
C GLY A 318 27.91 -5.44 14.73
N TRP A 319 26.68 -5.98 14.79
CA TRP A 319 26.20 -6.92 13.78
C TRP A 319 25.58 -6.18 12.60
N ASP A 320 25.99 -6.57 11.42
CA ASP A 320 25.52 -6.03 10.17
C ASP A 320 25.59 -7.12 9.11
N ASN A 321 24.47 -7.59 8.65
CA ASN A 321 24.42 -8.49 7.49
C ASN A 321 23.80 -7.74 6.31
N PRO A 322 24.51 -7.65 5.16
CA PRO A 322 24.02 -6.89 4.01
C PRO A 322 22.74 -7.49 3.41
N ASN A 323 22.50 -8.79 3.62
CA ASN A 323 21.38 -9.49 3.01
C ASN A 323 20.13 -9.55 3.91
N VAL A 324 20.02 -8.69 4.91
CA VAL A 324 18.76 -8.46 5.63
C VAL A 324 17.84 -7.62 4.77
N PHE A 325 16.67 -8.18 4.43
CA PHE A 325 15.66 -7.52 3.60
C PHE A 325 14.35 -7.26 4.34
N GLN A 326 14.13 -7.93 5.48
CA GLN A 326 12.98 -7.69 6.34
C GLN A 326 13.44 -7.50 7.78
N ILE A 327 12.82 -6.55 8.46
CA ILE A 327 12.94 -6.33 9.90
C ILE A 327 11.55 -6.24 10.50
N CYS A 328 11.32 -7.05 11.54
CA CYS A 328 10.10 -7.02 12.32
C CYS A 328 10.43 -6.74 13.79
N THR A 329 9.74 -5.78 14.38
CA THR A 329 9.88 -5.44 15.79
C THR A 329 8.68 -5.97 16.58
N LEU A 330 8.87 -7.09 17.29
CA LEU A 330 7.87 -7.75 18.14
C LEU A 330 7.88 -7.25 19.59
N LYS A 331 8.36 -6.04 19.81
CA LYS A 331 8.41 -5.39 21.13
C LYS A 331 7.83 -3.99 21.03
N HIS A 332 7.33 -3.48 22.15
CA HIS A 332 7.02 -2.07 22.25
C HIS A 332 8.33 -1.27 22.30
N SER A 333 8.55 -0.41 21.33
CA SER A 333 9.71 0.48 21.30
C SER A 333 9.27 1.88 21.72
N ASP A 334 9.58 2.24 22.96
CA ASP A 334 9.27 3.56 23.54
C ASP A 334 10.25 4.65 23.07
N SER A 335 11.26 4.29 22.29
CA SER A 335 12.34 5.20 21.89
C SER A 335 12.56 5.19 20.38
N ASN A 336 12.36 6.36 19.77
CA ASN A 336 12.62 6.58 18.34
C ASN A 336 14.09 6.25 17.98
N THR A 337 15.04 6.54 18.86
CA THR A 337 16.46 6.22 18.65
C THR A 337 16.70 4.72 18.51
N ALA A 338 15.98 3.89 19.28
CA ALA A 338 16.08 2.44 19.16
C ALA A 338 15.53 1.95 17.81
N LYS A 339 14.39 2.47 17.36
CA LYS A 339 13.81 2.17 16.04
C LYS A 339 14.81 2.47 14.92
N ARG A 340 15.43 3.65 14.94
CA ARG A 340 16.43 4.04 13.94
C ARG A 340 17.64 3.11 13.93
N GLN A 341 18.15 2.72 15.09
CA GLN A 341 19.29 1.81 15.20
C GLN A 341 18.95 0.40 14.66
N GLU A 342 17.75 -0.08 14.89
CA GLU A 342 17.29 -1.37 14.41
C GLU A 342 17.12 -1.36 12.88
N VAL A 343 16.46 -0.35 12.33
CA VAL A 343 16.32 -0.17 10.88
C VAL A 343 17.69 0.00 10.20
N GLY A 344 18.58 0.77 10.80
CA GLY A 344 19.93 1.02 10.29
C GLY A 344 20.74 -0.24 10.00
N ARG A 345 20.47 -1.35 10.71
CA ARG A 345 21.16 -2.64 10.50
C ARG A 345 20.80 -3.32 9.20
N GLY A 346 19.61 -3.05 8.65
CA GLY A 346 19.18 -3.60 7.38
C GLY A 346 19.50 -2.74 6.15
N LEU A 347 20.03 -1.53 6.34
CA LEU A 347 20.18 -0.56 5.24
C LEU A 347 21.36 -0.82 4.30
N ARG A 348 22.28 -1.71 4.63
CA ARG A 348 23.44 -2.02 3.77
C ARG A 348 23.01 -2.65 2.47
N LEU A 349 23.65 -2.26 1.36
CA LEU A 349 23.43 -2.88 0.05
C LEU A 349 23.83 -4.37 0.12
N CYS A 350 23.00 -5.23 -0.47
CA CYS A 350 23.19 -6.66 -0.46
C CYS A 350 24.38 -7.12 -1.30
N VAL A 351 24.81 -8.36 -1.07
CA VAL A 351 25.86 -9.04 -1.81
C VAL A 351 25.32 -10.35 -2.39
N ASN A 352 25.81 -10.74 -3.56
CA ASN A 352 25.51 -12.05 -4.15
C ASN A 352 26.43 -13.16 -3.61
N GLN A 353 26.28 -14.40 -4.11
CA GLN A 353 27.09 -15.56 -3.73
C GLN A 353 28.58 -15.38 -4.05
N ASP A 354 28.92 -14.55 -5.03
CA ASP A 354 30.30 -14.24 -5.42
C ASP A 354 30.94 -13.16 -4.55
N GLY A 355 30.21 -12.62 -3.59
CA GLY A 355 30.65 -11.52 -2.74
C GLY A 355 30.56 -10.12 -3.37
N ASN A 356 29.99 -10.02 -4.60
CA ASN A 356 29.83 -8.75 -5.29
C ASN A 356 28.68 -7.95 -4.67
N ARG A 357 28.95 -6.68 -4.36
CA ARG A 357 27.92 -5.77 -3.84
C ARG A 357 27.00 -5.30 -4.98
N MET A 358 25.71 -5.35 -4.72
CA MET A 358 24.68 -4.92 -5.67
C MET A 358 24.49 -3.39 -5.59
N ASP A 359 25.51 -2.65 -5.99
CA ASP A 359 25.57 -1.19 -6.01
C ASP A 359 25.30 -0.61 -7.42
N VAL A 360 25.51 0.69 -7.60
CA VAL A 360 25.31 1.38 -8.88
C VAL A 360 26.20 0.81 -10.00
N GLN A 361 27.40 0.32 -9.67
CA GLN A 361 28.31 -0.27 -10.68
C GLN A 361 27.76 -1.61 -11.18
N SER A 362 27.14 -2.38 -10.29
CA SER A 362 26.60 -3.72 -10.60
C SER A 362 25.19 -3.67 -11.17
N CYS A 363 24.35 -2.71 -10.72
CA CYS A 363 22.90 -2.71 -10.98
C CYS A 363 22.39 -1.47 -11.70
N GLY A 364 23.24 -0.47 -11.94
CA GLY A 364 22.83 0.79 -12.58
C GLY A 364 21.70 1.48 -11.79
N ASP A 365 20.62 1.83 -12.48
CA ASP A 365 19.47 2.51 -11.88
C ASP A 365 18.58 1.60 -11.00
N SER A 366 18.69 0.27 -11.17
CA SER A 366 17.87 -0.71 -10.45
C SER A 366 18.32 -0.99 -9.01
N VAL A 367 19.30 -0.24 -8.46
CA VAL A 367 19.81 -0.47 -7.09
C VAL A 367 18.67 -0.52 -6.07
N HIS A 368 17.74 0.44 -6.08
CA HIS A 368 16.66 0.51 -5.11
C HIS A 368 15.49 -0.47 -5.39
N GLU A 369 15.41 -1.05 -6.60
CA GLU A 369 14.46 -2.11 -6.91
C GLU A 369 14.90 -3.46 -6.32
N ILE A 370 16.22 -3.67 -6.22
CA ILE A 370 16.83 -4.86 -5.62
C ILE A 370 17.00 -4.65 -4.12
N ASN A 371 17.54 -3.49 -3.75
CA ASN A 371 17.87 -3.15 -2.38
C ASN A 371 16.72 -2.39 -1.71
N THR A 372 15.67 -3.11 -1.33
CA THR A 372 14.55 -2.59 -0.54
C THR A 372 14.44 -3.36 0.76
N LEU A 373 14.49 -2.64 1.89
CA LEU A 373 14.30 -3.16 3.23
C LEU A 373 12.83 -3.00 3.63
N THR A 374 12.12 -4.10 3.90
CA THR A 374 10.77 -4.04 4.47
C THR A 374 10.84 -4.02 6.00
N VAL A 375 10.22 -3.02 6.60
CA VAL A 375 10.07 -2.91 8.05
C VAL A 375 8.61 -3.19 8.41
N VAL A 376 8.40 -4.24 9.21
CA VAL A 376 7.07 -4.61 9.72
C VAL A 376 6.92 -4.00 11.11
N ALA A 377 6.12 -2.93 11.20
CA ALA A 377 5.95 -2.13 12.40
C ALA A 377 4.70 -2.56 13.19
N SER A 378 4.66 -2.27 14.49
CA SER A 378 3.48 -2.48 15.35
C SER A 378 2.51 -1.29 15.37
N GLU A 379 2.76 -0.30 14.57
CA GLU A 379 2.03 0.96 14.49
C GLU A 379 1.72 1.31 13.03
N SER A 380 0.85 2.28 12.79
CA SER A 380 0.50 2.67 11.44
C SER A 380 1.72 3.16 10.64
N TYR A 381 1.68 2.97 9.32
CA TYR A 381 2.68 3.48 8.40
C TYR A 381 2.98 4.97 8.65
N LYS A 382 1.94 5.78 8.78
CA LYS A 382 2.08 7.23 8.98
C LYS A 382 2.84 7.56 10.25
N THR A 383 2.49 6.93 11.37
CA THR A 383 3.15 7.14 12.66
C THR A 383 4.61 6.74 12.60
N PHE A 384 4.89 5.53 12.15
CA PHE A 384 6.25 5.01 12.05
C PHE A 384 7.16 5.88 11.18
N VAL A 385 6.70 6.25 9.98
CA VAL A 385 7.47 7.06 9.04
C VAL A 385 7.68 8.48 9.57
N THR A 386 6.66 9.10 10.19
CA THR A 386 6.79 10.43 10.77
C THR A 386 7.84 10.45 11.89
N ASP A 387 7.81 9.47 12.77
CA ASP A 387 8.76 9.34 13.87
C ASP A 387 10.19 9.15 13.35
N LEU A 388 10.37 8.22 12.41
CA LEU A 388 11.69 7.93 11.85
C LEU A 388 12.23 9.11 11.02
N GLN A 389 11.39 9.80 10.27
CA GLN A 389 11.78 11.02 9.55
C GLN A 389 12.18 12.14 10.52
N SER A 390 11.45 12.31 11.63
CA SER A 390 11.79 13.29 12.68
C SER A 390 13.16 13.01 13.29
N ASP A 391 13.45 11.74 13.57
CA ASP A 391 14.74 11.31 14.11
C ASP A 391 15.90 11.49 13.13
N ILE A 392 15.66 11.19 11.84
CA ILE A 392 16.63 11.46 10.79
C ILE A 392 16.91 12.95 10.71
N LYS A 393 15.87 13.79 10.67
CA LYS A 393 16.01 15.26 10.64
C LYS A 393 16.80 15.81 11.81
N ALA A 394 16.61 15.26 13.02
CA ALA A 394 17.31 15.72 14.24
C ALA A 394 18.82 15.48 14.21
N VAL A 395 19.31 14.56 13.38
CA VAL A 395 20.74 14.21 13.26
C VAL A 395 21.35 14.63 11.92
N LEU A 396 20.58 15.22 11.01
CA LEU A 396 21.12 15.75 9.79
C LEU A 396 22.11 16.88 10.09
N TYR A 397 23.17 16.95 9.28
CA TYR A 397 24.04 18.10 9.26
C TYR A 397 23.20 19.34 8.93
N ASP A 398 23.56 20.49 9.54
CA ASP A 398 22.89 21.77 9.30
C ASP A 398 23.09 22.18 7.82
N ARG A 399 22.08 21.89 7.01
CA ARG A 399 22.11 22.11 5.57
C ARG A 399 21.46 23.45 5.23
N PRO A 400 21.94 24.10 4.19
CA PRO A 400 21.23 25.25 3.65
C PRO A 400 19.84 24.79 3.16
N THR A 401 18.82 25.55 3.48
CA THR A 401 17.44 25.28 3.10
C THR A 401 17.03 25.97 1.79
N VAL A 402 17.92 26.83 1.28
CA VAL A 402 17.69 27.65 0.07
C VAL A 402 18.97 27.70 -0.78
N ALA A 403 18.80 27.71 -2.10
CA ALA A 403 19.88 27.81 -3.08
C ALA A 403 20.00 29.25 -3.56
N THR A 404 20.61 30.10 -2.72
CA THR A 404 20.87 31.52 -3.02
C THR A 404 22.31 31.76 -3.41
N SER A 405 22.60 32.89 -4.03
CA SER A 405 23.99 33.33 -4.35
C SER A 405 24.87 33.33 -3.08
N GLU A 406 24.33 33.76 -1.93
CA GLU A 406 25.04 33.77 -0.66
C GLU A 406 25.47 32.35 -0.23
N TYR A 407 24.66 31.34 -0.55
CA TYR A 407 25.00 29.92 -0.29
C TYR A 407 26.16 29.43 -1.14
N PHE A 408 26.22 29.81 -2.41
CA PHE A 408 27.28 29.38 -3.36
C PHE A 408 28.59 30.15 -3.19
N LYS A 409 28.52 31.40 -2.77
CA LYS A 409 29.66 32.28 -2.59
C LYS A 409 30.69 31.72 -1.63
N GLY A 410 31.96 31.77 -2.01
CA GLY A 410 33.08 31.33 -1.19
C GLY A 410 33.27 29.81 -1.14
N LYS A 411 32.44 29.02 -1.85
CA LYS A 411 32.62 27.57 -1.95
C LYS A 411 33.62 27.23 -3.06
N TYR A 412 34.24 26.06 -2.90
CA TYR A 412 35.18 25.55 -3.90
C TYR A 412 34.53 24.32 -4.60
N VAL A 413 34.66 24.24 -5.90
CA VAL A 413 34.37 23.10 -6.72
C VAL A 413 35.62 22.65 -7.48
N LYS A 414 35.70 21.38 -7.84
CA LYS A 414 36.81 20.85 -8.61
C LYS A 414 36.58 21.11 -10.11
N VAL A 415 37.58 21.64 -10.78
CA VAL A 415 37.67 21.73 -12.25
C VAL A 415 39.01 21.08 -12.62
N ASP A 416 38.96 19.97 -13.34
CA ASP A 416 40.15 19.17 -13.70
C ASP A 416 41.06 18.89 -12.47
N ASP A 417 40.45 18.42 -11.38
CA ASP A 417 41.07 18.21 -10.09
C ASP A 417 41.67 19.44 -9.36
N VAL A 418 41.48 20.63 -9.90
CA VAL A 418 41.93 21.89 -9.27
C VAL A 418 40.77 22.53 -8.51
N PRO A 419 40.93 22.82 -7.20
CA PRO A 419 39.94 23.58 -6.44
C PRO A 419 39.74 24.98 -7.01
N THR A 420 38.54 25.26 -7.55
CA THR A 420 38.16 26.54 -8.14
C THR A 420 37.15 27.25 -7.25
N LEU A 421 37.41 28.49 -6.88
CA LEU A 421 36.53 29.29 -6.03
C LEU A 421 35.32 29.79 -6.81
N ILE A 422 34.13 29.68 -6.20
CA ILE A 422 32.93 30.39 -6.65
C ILE A 422 32.95 31.79 -6.02
N ASP A 423 33.25 32.77 -6.81
CA ASP A 423 33.21 34.21 -6.47
C ASP A 423 31.77 34.75 -6.55
N ASP A 424 31.60 36.04 -6.27
CA ASP A 424 30.29 36.70 -6.30
C ASP A 424 29.60 36.64 -7.67
N GLU A 425 30.35 36.81 -8.75
CA GLU A 425 29.81 36.82 -10.12
C GLU A 425 29.28 35.41 -10.48
N LYS A 426 30.08 34.38 -10.23
CA LYS A 426 29.66 32.99 -10.44
C LYS A 426 28.50 32.58 -9.56
N ALA A 427 28.50 32.99 -8.29
CA ALA A 427 27.39 32.70 -7.36
C ALA A 427 26.06 33.31 -7.83
N ASN A 428 26.09 34.56 -8.33
CA ASN A 428 24.92 35.21 -8.91
C ASN A 428 24.49 34.56 -10.22
N ALA A 429 25.43 34.17 -11.08
CA ALA A 429 25.12 33.46 -12.32
C ALA A 429 24.45 32.09 -12.06
N ILE A 430 24.90 31.36 -11.03
CA ILE A 430 24.27 30.11 -10.60
C ILE A 430 22.83 30.33 -10.11
N GLU A 431 22.60 31.31 -9.25
CA GLU A 431 21.25 31.64 -8.77
C GLU A 431 20.34 32.05 -9.93
N PHE A 432 20.82 32.87 -10.86
CA PHE A 432 20.07 33.28 -12.03
C PHE A 432 19.69 32.08 -12.92
N TYR A 433 20.65 31.18 -13.17
CA TYR A 433 20.42 29.94 -13.91
C TYR A 433 19.30 29.08 -13.24
N LEU A 434 19.31 28.96 -11.93
CA LEU A 434 18.30 28.20 -11.18
C LEU A 434 16.91 28.84 -11.33
N ILE A 435 16.82 30.16 -11.26
CA ILE A 435 15.54 30.88 -11.41
C ILE A 435 15.01 30.75 -12.84
N GLN A 436 15.87 30.99 -13.82
CA GLN A 436 15.49 31.00 -15.24
C GLN A 436 14.93 29.65 -15.69
N ASN A 437 15.46 28.55 -15.18
CA ASN A 437 15.04 27.22 -15.54
C ASN A 437 13.89 26.68 -14.62
N GLY A 438 13.45 27.49 -13.67
CA GLY A 438 12.43 27.07 -12.70
C GLY A 438 12.91 25.98 -11.73
N TYR A 439 14.21 25.90 -11.50
CA TYR A 439 14.85 24.94 -10.61
C TYR A 439 14.79 25.36 -9.13
N VAL A 440 14.40 26.60 -8.87
CA VAL A 440 14.06 27.10 -7.54
C VAL A 440 12.72 27.83 -7.56
N ASP A 441 12.00 27.77 -6.44
CA ASP A 441 10.75 28.50 -6.23
C ASP A 441 11.00 29.97 -5.81
N MET A 442 9.91 30.71 -5.55
CA MET A 442 10.00 32.12 -5.08
C MET A 442 10.74 32.26 -3.74
N LYS A 443 10.83 31.19 -2.94
CA LYS A 443 11.55 31.14 -1.67
C LYS A 443 12.96 30.57 -1.82
N ARG A 444 13.43 30.39 -3.04
CA ARG A 444 14.75 29.80 -3.39
C ARG A 444 14.93 28.35 -2.93
N LYS A 445 13.83 27.61 -2.69
CA LYS A 445 13.89 26.17 -2.47
C LYS A 445 14.00 25.43 -3.79
N VAL A 446 14.77 24.37 -3.83
CA VAL A 446 14.94 23.51 -5.01
C VAL A 446 13.59 22.83 -5.34
N THR A 447 13.21 22.87 -6.63
CA THR A 447 11.91 22.37 -7.12
C THR A 447 11.96 20.91 -7.57
N ASP A 448 10.78 20.29 -7.66
CA ASP A 448 10.63 18.94 -8.23
C ASP A 448 11.11 18.87 -9.69
N LYS A 449 10.96 19.96 -10.45
CA LYS A 449 11.43 20.03 -11.83
C LYS A 449 12.93 19.76 -11.94
N TYR A 450 13.76 20.41 -11.10
CA TYR A 450 15.19 20.16 -11.08
C TYR A 450 15.52 18.69 -10.87
N ARG A 451 14.83 18.05 -9.95
CA ARG A 451 15.04 16.63 -9.61
C ARG A 451 14.64 15.68 -10.74
N GLN A 452 13.52 15.97 -11.39
CA GLN A 452 13.07 15.20 -12.54
C GLN A 452 14.07 15.34 -13.70
N ASP A 453 14.53 16.56 -13.97
CA ASP A 453 15.50 16.81 -15.02
C ASP A 453 16.86 16.15 -14.74
N VAL A 454 17.30 16.14 -13.47
CA VAL A 454 18.51 15.39 -13.05
C VAL A 454 18.31 13.89 -13.26
N LYS A 455 17.15 13.34 -12.85
CA LYS A 455 16.83 11.91 -12.98
C LYS A 455 16.77 11.48 -14.45
N ASN A 456 16.24 12.32 -15.32
CA ASN A 456 16.06 12.05 -16.74
C ASN A 456 17.30 12.40 -17.58
N GLY A 457 18.33 13.01 -16.98
CA GLY A 457 19.50 13.51 -17.71
C GLY A 457 19.21 14.70 -18.66
N THR A 458 18.11 15.41 -18.40
CA THR A 458 17.61 16.55 -19.21
C THR A 458 17.83 17.89 -18.54
N VAL A 459 18.81 17.98 -17.63
CA VAL A 459 19.16 19.23 -16.95
C VAL A 459 19.60 20.27 -17.96
N ALA A 460 19.10 21.51 -17.85
CA ALA A 460 19.47 22.61 -18.71
C ALA A 460 20.96 22.89 -18.62
N GLU A 461 21.59 23.20 -19.74
CA GLU A 461 23.01 23.55 -19.78
C GLU A 461 23.30 24.79 -18.96
N LEU A 462 24.39 24.75 -18.19
CA LEU A 462 24.92 25.92 -17.50
C LEU A 462 25.47 26.97 -18.50
N PRO A 463 25.48 28.26 -18.12
CA PRO A 463 26.16 29.29 -18.89
C PRO A 463 27.62 28.94 -19.19
N GLU A 464 28.16 29.35 -20.32
CA GLU A 464 29.51 28.99 -20.79
C GLU A 464 30.59 29.15 -19.71
N GLU A 465 30.49 30.21 -18.91
CA GLU A 465 31.42 30.51 -17.82
C GLU A 465 31.43 29.49 -16.70
N LEU A 466 30.29 28.76 -16.51
CA LEU A 466 30.08 27.79 -15.44
C LEU A 466 30.21 26.35 -15.93
N LYS A 467 30.23 26.09 -17.25
CA LYS A 467 30.32 24.73 -17.82
C LYS A 467 31.46 23.89 -17.25
N PRO A 468 32.70 24.45 -17.07
CA PRO A 468 33.77 23.63 -16.47
C PRO A 468 33.53 23.20 -15.04
N MET A 469 32.55 23.83 -14.36
CA MET A 469 32.21 23.60 -12.96
C MET A 469 30.91 22.80 -12.80
N THR A 470 30.33 22.25 -13.87
CA THR A 470 29.00 21.63 -13.92
C THR A 470 28.77 20.62 -12.79
N ASP A 471 29.63 19.63 -12.69
CA ASP A 471 29.48 18.56 -11.69
C ASP A 471 29.54 19.10 -10.25
N GLY A 472 30.45 20.04 -10.00
CA GLY A 472 30.59 20.66 -8.70
C GLY A 472 29.38 21.53 -8.32
N ILE A 473 28.84 22.30 -9.27
CA ILE A 473 27.66 23.12 -9.07
C ILE A 473 26.43 22.25 -8.79
N HIS A 474 26.18 21.22 -9.59
CA HIS A 474 25.07 20.32 -9.36
C HIS A 474 25.20 19.56 -8.03
N THR A 475 26.42 19.19 -7.61
CA THR A 475 26.66 18.62 -6.29
C THR A 475 26.26 19.60 -5.17
N LEU A 476 26.58 20.89 -5.31
CA LEU A 476 26.18 21.90 -4.33
C LEU A 476 24.66 22.13 -4.31
N ILE A 477 23.99 22.13 -5.47
CA ILE A 477 22.51 22.27 -5.54
C ILE A 477 21.84 21.08 -4.86
N GLN A 478 22.32 19.86 -5.09
CA GLN A 478 21.80 18.64 -4.47
C GLN A 478 22.08 18.58 -2.96
N ALA A 479 23.06 19.32 -2.46
CA ALA A 479 23.35 19.44 -1.04
C ALA A 479 22.35 20.35 -0.29
N VAL A 480 21.55 21.15 -1.00
CA VAL A 480 20.47 21.94 -0.38
C VAL A 480 19.40 21.01 0.15
N TYR A 481 18.97 21.26 1.41
CA TYR A 481 17.97 20.42 2.08
C TYR A 481 16.64 20.41 1.35
N ASP A 482 16.11 19.22 1.15
CA ASP A 482 14.82 18.99 0.53
C ASP A 482 14.04 17.90 1.24
N ASP A 483 12.86 18.25 1.74
CA ASP A 483 11.94 17.32 2.42
C ASP A 483 11.44 16.16 1.52
N SER A 484 11.49 16.32 0.20
CA SER A 484 10.99 15.28 -0.72
C SER A 484 11.90 14.06 -0.76
N VAL A 485 13.21 14.24 -0.62
CA VAL A 485 14.17 13.12 -0.56
C VAL A 485 13.83 12.19 0.60
N LEU A 486 13.40 12.76 1.74
CA LEU A 486 12.91 11.95 2.87
C LEU A 486 11.63 11.18 2.52
N LYS A 487 10.76 11.74 1.67
CA LYS A 487 9.56 11.03 1.22
C LYS A 487 9.92 9.88 0.28
N ASP A 488 10.84 10.11 -0.64
CA ASP A 488 11.29 9.09 -1.60
C ASP A 488 12.05 7.93 -0.94
N MET A 489 12.64 8.18 0.22
CA MET A 489 13.35 7.17 1.01
C MET A 489 12.40 6.10 1.59
N PHE A 490 11.11 6.42 1.75
CA PHE A 490 10.10 5.55 2.32
C PHE A 490 9.00 5.21 1.31
N SER A 491 8.46 4.00 1.39
CA SER A 491 7.26 3.58 0.65
C SER A 491 6.34 2.76 1.55
N ASP A 492 5.03 2.83 1.29
CA ASP A 492 4.04 2.00 1.99
C ASP A 492 4.12 0.58 1.41
N GLY A 493 4.42 -0.40 2.25
CA GLY A 493 4.53 -1.81 1.84
C GLY A 493 3.18 -2.47 1.56
N HIS A 494 2.07 -1.86 1.98
CA HIS A 494 0.72 -2.29 1.63
C HIS A 494 0.21 -1.66 0.32
N GLU A 495 0.92 -0.66 -0.23
CA GLU A 495 0.61 -0.15 -1.56
C GLU A 495 0.88 -1.19 -2.63
N THR A 496 -0.09 -1.37 -3.52
CA THR A 496 0.06 -2.25 -4.67
C THR A 496 1.12 -1.67 -5.62
N LYS A 497 2.20 -2.40 -5.86
CA LYS A 497 3.29 -1.97 -6.76
C LYS A 497 2.81 -1.98 -8.21
N VAL A 498 2.98 -0.87 -8.88
CA VAL A 498 2.44 -0.63 -10.21
C VAL A 498 3.56 -0.34 -11.20
N LYS A 499 3.51 -1.01 -12.35
CA LYS A 499 4.37 -0.71 -13.50
C LYS A 499 3.73 0.39 -14.35
N GLU A 500 4.50 1.38 -14.76
CA GLU A 500 4.00 2.48 -15.60
C GLU A 500 3.65 1.97 -17.01
N ASN A 501 2.56 2.49 -17.56
CA ASN A 501 2.08 2.25 -18.91
C ASN A 501 1.90 3.61 -19.60
N PRO A 502 2.98 4.23 -20.09
CA PRO A 502 2.94 5.57 -20.65
C PRO A 502 2.13 5.63 -21.95
N LEU A 503 1.74 6.84 -22.32
CA LEU A 503 1.15 7.10 -23.64
C LEU A 503 2.20 6.87 -24.73
N ASN A 504 1.78 6.19 -25.81
CA ASN A 504 2.61 5.94 -26.98
C ASN A 504 2.30 6.92 -28.15
N GLU A 505 2.93 6.71 -29.31
CA GLU A 505 2.75 7.53 -30.49
C GLU A 505 1.32 7.60 -31.03
N ASN A 506 0.50 6.58 -30.76
CA ASN A 506 -0.90 6.56 -31.19
C ASN A 506 -1.74 7.66 -30.50
N PHE A 507 -1.36 8.08 -29.29
CA PHE A 507 -1.99 9.21 -28.63
C PHE A 507 -1.86 10.50 -29.44
N ALA A 508 -0.75 10.70 -30.13
CA ALA A 508 -0.49 11.89 -30.95
C ALA A 508 -1.19 11.87 -32.33
N LYS A 509 -1.83 10.75 -32.72
CA LYS A 509 -2.56 10.67 -34.00
C LYS A 509 -3.67 11.70 -34.06
N ARG A 510 -3.78 12.33 -35.23
CA ARG A 510 -4.78 13.40 -35.48
C ARG A 510 -6.20 12.97 -35.16
N GLU A 511 -6.54 11.75 -35.49
CA GLU A 511 -7.86 11.16 -35.29
C GLU A 511 -8.18 11.01 -33.80
N PHE A 512 -7.21 10.56 -32.99
CA PHE A 512 -7.40 10.48 -31.54
C PHE A 512 -7.47 11.86 -30.89
N GLN A 513 -6.62 12.77 -31.30
CA GLN A 513 -6.63 14.16 -30.80
C GLN A 513 -7.94 14.88 -31.14
N ALA A 514 -8.55 14.57 -32.28
CA ALA A 514 -9.85 15.10 -32.65
C ALA A 514 -10.96 14.50 -31.76
N LEU A 515 -10.98 13.18 -31.59
CA LEU A 515 -11.90 12.51 -30.67
C LEU A 515 -11.75 13.04 -29.25
N TRP A 516 -10.53 13.12 -28.75
CA TRP A 516 -10.26 13.56 -27.38
C TRP A 516 -10.78 14.98 -27.12
N ARG A 517 -10.59 15.90 -28.06
CA ARG A 517 -11.14 17.26 -27.96
C ARG A 517 -12.66 17.32 -27.88
N GLU A 518 -13.36 16.39 -28.52
CA GLU A 518 -14.83 16.34 -28.48
C GLU A 518 -15.34 15.79 -27.13
N ILE A 519 -14.57 14.93 -26.45
CA ILE A 519 -15.07 14.21 -25.27
C ILE A 519 -14.44 14.66 -23.95
N ASN A 520 -13.33 15.38 -23.96
CA ASN A 520 -12.56 15.74 -22.75
C ASN A 520 -13.22 16.81 -21.86
N HIS A 521 -14.38 17.31 -22.24
CA HIS A 521 -15.10 18.33 -21.49
C HIS A 521 -15.69 17.78 -20.19
N LYS A 522 -15.78 18.64 -19.19
CA LYS A 522 -16.52 18.38 -17.97
C LYS A 522 -17.95 18.88 -18.13
N TYR A 523 -18.88 18.15 -17.57
CA TYR A 523 -20.30 18.42 -17.70
C TYR A 523 -20.94 18.60 -16.33
N ALA A 524 -21.95 19.47 -16.26
CA ALA A 524 -22.94 19.47 -15.20
C ALA A 524 -24.29 19.07 -15.83
N TYR A 525 -25.12 18.46 -15.04
CA TYR A 525 -26.49 18.12 -15.48
C TYR A 525 -27.52 18.94 -14.73
N THR A 526 -28.63 19.21 -15.43
CA THR A 526 -29.86 19.75 -14.84
C THR A 526 -30.97 18.74 -15.07
N VAL A 527 -31.76 18.49 -14.04
CA VAL A 527 -32.93 17.61 -14.13
C VAL A 527 -34.14 18.41 -13.73
N ASP A 528 -35.09 18.52 -14.69
CA ASP A 528 -36.38 19.15 -14.47
C ASP A 528 -37.43 18.06 -14.33
N PHE A 529 -37.77 17.67 -13.10
CA PHE A 529 -38.81 16.68 -12.86
C PHE A 529 -39.80 17.16 -11.77
N ASP A 530 -41.04 16.70 -11.89
CA ASP A 530 -42.04 16.98 -10.87
C ASP A 530 -41.78 16.24 -9.56
N SER A 531 -41.38 16.97 -8.55
CA SER A 531 -41.15 16.42 -7.20
C SER A 531 -42.37 15.67 -6.65
N ALA A 532 -43.61 16.06 -7.02
CA ALA A 532 -44.81 15.37 -6.56
C ALA A 532 -44.97 13.99 -7.22
N GLU A 533 -44.53 13.85 -8.47
CA GLU A 533 -44.48 12.56 -9.15
C GLU A 533 -43.44 11.62 -8.55
N LEU A 534 -42.22 12.09 -8.29
CA LEU A 534 -41.19 11.33 -7.60
C LEU A 534 -41.68 10.83 -6.25
N ILE A 535 -42.32 11.70 -5.47
CA ILE A 535 -42.85 11.33 -4.12
C ILE A 535 -43.88 10.18 -4.29
N ARG A 536 -44.84 10.30 -5.22
CA ARG A 536 -45.84 9.26 -5.45
C ARG A 536 -45.22 7.93 -5.86
N ASN A 537 -44.30 7.97 -6.82
CA ASN A 537 -43.64 6.75 -7.33
C ASN A 537 -42.74 6.10 -6.28
N ALA A 538 -41.97 6.89 -5.53
CA ALA A 538 -41.15 6.39 -4.44
C ALA A 538 -41.99 5.75 -3.30
N ILE A 539 -43.12 6.36 -2.94
CA ILE A 539 -44.06 5.81 -1.95
C ILE A 539 -44.56 4.44 -2.42
N ALA A 540 -45.08 4.38 -3.66
CA ALA A 540 -45.63 3.15 -4.22
C ALA A 540 -44.57 2.04 -4.27
N HIS A 541 -43.33 2.37 -4.67
CA HIS A 541 -42.24 1.41 -4.80
C HIS A 541 -41.77 0.90 -3.42
N ILE A 542 -41.67 1.81 -2.42
CA ILE A 542 -41.34 1.43 -1.05
C ILE A 542 -42.44 0.52 -0.46
N ASP A 543 -43.70 0.88 -0.65
CA ASP A 543 -44.82 0.09 -0.17
C ASP A 543 -44.90 -1.32 -0.79
N GLU A 544 -44.45 -1.48 -2.04
CA GLU A 544 -44.35 -2.76 -2.70
C GLU A 544 -43.13 -3.58 -2.27
N LYS A 545 -41.93 -2.98 -2.30
CA LYS A 545 -40.65 -3.71 -2.25
C LYS A 545 -39.97 -3.72 -0.88
N LEU A 546 -40.32 -2.78 0.03
CA LEU A 546 -39.62 -2.68 1.30
C LEU A 546 -39.95 -3.86 2.20
N PHE A 547 -38.92 -4.57 2.58
CA PHE A 547 -38.93 -5.56 3.64
C PHE A 547 -37.67 -5.40 4.51
N VAL A 548 -37.84 -5.31 5.82
CA VAL A 548 -36.74 -5.21 6.81
C VAL A 548 -36.86 -6.35 7.79
N SER A 549 -35.80 -7.12 7.91
CA SER A 549 -35.73 -8.26 8.82
C SER A 549 -35.75 -7.82 10.29
N GLU A 550 -36.33 -8.62 11.15
CA GLU A 550 -36.24 -8.42 12.60
C GLU A 550 -34.82 -8.79 13.06
N LEU A 551 -34.26 -8.00 13.98
CA LEU A 551 -32.98 -8.33 14.60
C LEU A 551 -33.08 -9.62 15.39
N GLN A 552 -32.18 -10.55 15.15
CA GLN A 552 -32.05 -11.77 15.88
C GLN A 552 -30.81 -11.71 16.77
N TYR A 553 -30.92 -12.16 18.01
CA TYR A 553 -29.77 -12.37 18.87
C TYR A 553 -29.69 -13.82 19.30
N THR A 554 -28.50 -14.33 19.31
CA THR A 554 -28.22 -15.69 19.71
C THR A 554 -27.58 -15.69 21.08
N THR A 555 -28.28 -16.30 22.05
CA THR A 555 -27.76 -16.49 23.41
C THR A 555 -27.19 -17.89 23.53
N THR A 556 -25.89 -17.97 23.80
CA THR A 556 -25.28 -19.26 24.13
C THR A 556 -25.16 -19.35 25.64
N ILE A 557 -25.91 -20.30 26.24
CA ILE A 557 -25.80 -20.65 27.64
C ILE A 557 -24.78 -21.78 27.75
N GLY A 558 -23.71 -21.55 28.48
CA GLY A 558 -22.70 -22.58 28.73
C GLY A 558 -22.29 -22.59 30.19
N ARG A 559 -21.63 -23.64 30.59
CA ARG A 559 -21.01 -23.73 31.92
C ARG A 559 -19.55 -23.39 31.85
N GLN A 560 -19.12 -22.58 32.77
CA GLN A 560 -17.71 -22.35 33.03
C GLN A 560 -17.15 -23.59 33.71
N LYS A 561 -16.05 -24.12 33.21
CA LYS A 561 -15.32 -25.20 33.85
C LYS A 561 -14.75 -24.71 35.18
N THR A 562 -14.98 -25.43 36.25
CA THR A 562 -14.50 -25.13 37.61
C THR A 562 -13.05 -25.55 37.82
N GLU A 563 -12.54 -26.46 37.01
CA GLU A 563 -11.15 -26.92 37.02
C GLU A 563 -10.63 -26.82 35.59
N MET A 564 -9.65 -26.00 35.39
CA MET A 564 -8.99 -25.78 34.10
C MET A 564 -7.51 -25.86 34.28
N ASN A 565 -6.81 -26.47 33.32
CA ASN A 565 -5.37 -26.34 33.24
C ASN A 565 -4.99 -25.05 32.46
N GLU A 566 -3.76 -24.62 32.63
CA GLU A 566 -3.23 -23.41 32.03
C GLU A 566 -3.40 -23.36 30.50
N TYR A 567 -3.26 -24.51 29.84
CA TYR A 567 -3.44 -24.71 28.39
C TYR A 567 -4.89 -24.52 27.91
N GLU A 568 -5.87 -24.84 28.73
CA GLU A 568 -7.31 -24.68 28.42
C GLU A 568 -7.74 -23.21 28.62
N ILE A 569 -7.12 -22.50 29.56
CA ILE A 569 -7.33 -21.06 29.80
C ILE A 569 -6.79 -20.25 28.62
N GLU A 570 -5.58 -20.57 28.16
CA GLU A 570 -4.95 -19.88 27.02
C GLU A 570 -5.68 -20.06 25.68
N ARG A 571 -6.41 -21.13 25.49
CA ARG A 571 -7.23 -21.39 24.30
C ARG A 571 -8.66 -20.84 24.38
N GLY A 572 -9.02 -20.13 25.41
CA GLY A 572 -10.40 -19.66 25.62
C GLY A 572 -11.41 -20.77 25.83
N ALA A 573 -10.96 -22.03 26.12
CA ALA A 573 -11.81 -23.17 26.34
C ALA A 573 -12.47 -23.18 27.72
N SER A 574 -12.48 -22.06 28.41
CA SER A 574 -13.10 -21.87 29.73
C SER A 574 -14.61 -21.99 29.73
N PHE A 575 -15.23 -21.89 28.55
CA PHE A 575 -16.67 -21.89 28.40
C PHE A 575 -17.11 -22.99 27.44
N THR A 576 -17.93 -23.94 27.94
CA THR A 576 -18.53 -24.96 27.08
C THR A 576 -19.99 -24.60 26.84
N GLY A 577 -20.32 -24.25 25.58
CA GLY A 577 -21.70 -23.96 25.19
C GLY A 577 -22.58 -25.21 25.34
N GLU A 578 -23.57 -25.16 26.22
CA GLU A 578 -24.53 -26.26 26.44
C GLU A 578 -25.80 -26.11 25.60
N LYS A 579 -26.23 -24.89 25.36
CA LYS A 579 -27.41 -24.58 24.54
C LYS A 579 -27.24 -23.23 23.87
N THR A 580 -27.45 -23.23 22.58
CA THR A 580 -27.58 -22.03 21.78
C THR A 580 -29.06 -21.81 21.49
N ARG A 581 -29.58 -20.64 21.83
CA ARG A 581 -30.96 -20.25 21.58
C ARG A 581 -30.97 -18.93 20.83
N THR A 582 -31.46 -18.98 19.60
CA THR A 582 -31.69 -17.76 18.81
C THR A 582 -33.06 -17.21 19.19
N GLN A 583 -33.10 -15.93 19.57
CA GLN A 583 -34.34 -15.22 19.86
C GLN A 583 -34.45 -14.03 18.94
N THR A 584 -35.63 -13.83 18.37
CA THR A 584 -35.93 -12.66 17.56
C THR A 584 -36.36 -11.52 18.50
N LEU A 585 -35.67 -10.41 18.42
CA LEU A 585 -36.08 -9.15 19.07
C LEU A 585 -37.28 -8.61 18.30
N LYS A 586 -38.46 -8.77 18.82
CA LYS A 586 -39.71 -8.26 18.20
C LYS A 586 -39.79 -6.74 18.12
N HIS A 587 -38.99 -6.01 18.83
CA HIS A 587 -38.73 -4.59 18.68
C HIS A 587 -37.32 -4.36 19.23
N ALA A 588 -36.40 -3.88 18.41
CA ALA A 588 -35.21 -3.27 18.94
C ALA A 588 -35.67 -2.03 19.71
N GLU A 589 -35.84 -2.14 21.03
CA GLU A 589 -36.02 -0.95 21.86
C GLU A 589 -34.78 -0.10 21.57
N THR A 590 -35.03 0.95 20.83
CA THR A 590 -34.02 1.89 20.44
C THR A 590 -33.32 2.39 21.69
N SER A 591 -32.08 1.99 21.84
CA SER A 591 -31.16 2.67 22.73
C SER A 591 -31.32 4.19 22.55
N GLN A 592 -30.87 4.98 23.49
CA GLN A 592 -30.97 6.43 23.53
C GLN A 592 -30.39 7.19 22.31
N ILE A 593 -30.10 6.50 21.22
CA ILE A 593 -29.58 7.05 19.98
C ILE A 593 -30.74 7.69 19.19
N LYS A 594 -30.67 9.00 19.05
CA LYS A 594 -31.58 9.73 18.17
C LYS A 594 -31.11 9.62 16.72
N TYR A 595 -31.87 8.88 15.93
CA TYR A 595 -31.62 8.85 14.48
C TYR A 595 -32.21 10.09 13.80
N ASP A 596 -31.38 10.82 13.05
CA ASP A 596 -31.89 11.77 12.07
C ASP A 596 -32.25 11.04 10.77
N LEU A 597 -33.33 10.27 10.84
CA LEU A 597 -33.83 9.45 9.73
C LEU A 597 -34.02 10.26 8.44
N ILE A 598 -34.63 11.42 8.55
CA ILE A 598 -34.88 12.32 7.41
C ILE A 598 -33.55 12.83 6.85
N GLY A 599 -32.60 13.19 7.69
CA GLY A 599 -31.28 13.65 7.29
C GLY A 599 -30.49 12.60 6.54
N LYS A 600 -30.41 11.39 7.08
CA LYS A 600 -29.71 10.27 6.44
C LYS A 600 -30.31 9.89 5.07
N ILE A 601 -31.64 9.87 4.96
CA ILE A 601 -32.31 9.61 3.69
C ILE A 601 -32.08 10.77 2.70
N ALA A 602 -32.18 12.02 3.14
CA ALA A 602 -31.96 13.18 2.28
C ALA A 602 -30.51 13.19 1.74
N GLU A 603 -29.54 12.88 2.57
CA GLU A 603 -28.12 12.78 2.21
C GLU A 603 -27.88 11.63 1.21
N GLY A 604 -28.35 10.43 1.53
CA GLY A 604 -28.17 9.25 0.66
C GLY A 604 -28.91 9.28 -0.66
N THR A 605 -29.96 10.13 -0.78
CA THR A 605 -30.72 10.29 -2.02
C THR A 605 -30.43 11.61 -2.74
N VAL A 606 -29.66 12.50 -2.14
CA VAL A 606 -29.42 13.88 -2.64
C VAL A 606 -30.74 14.61 -2.88
N LEU A 607 -31.73 14.41 -1.98
CA LEU A 607 -33.02 15.08 -2.00
C LEU A 607 -33.10 16.10 -0.84
N THR A 608 -34.05 17.02 -0.96
CA THR A 608 -34.29 17.94 0.18
C THR A 608 -34.92 17.20 1.36
N ARG A 609 -34.63 17.63 2.59
CA ARG A 609 -35.28 17.09 3.79
C ARG A 609 -36.82 17.13 3.69
N ARG A 610 -37.38 18.13 3.00
CA ARG A 610 -38.82 18.26 2.77
C ARG A 610 -39.34 17.11 1.89
N THR A 611 -38.63 16.78 0.81
CA THR A 611 -39.00 15.68 -0.09
C THR A 611 -38.87 14.33 0.60
N ALA A 612 -37.76 14.09 1.32
CA ALA A 612 -37.55 12.88 2.11
C ALA A 612 -38.63 12.70 3.20
N SER A 613 -39.01 13.79 3.87
CA SER A 613 -40.10 13.78 4.86
C SER A 613 -41.44 13.44 4.22
N ALA A 614 -41.76 14.02 3.07
CA ALA A 614 -43.02 13.77 2.37
C ALA A 614 -43.14 12.29 1.94
N ILE A 615 -42.05 11.67 1.46
CA ILE A 615 -41.99 10.25 1.12
C ILE A 615 -42.27 9.40 2.37
N LEU A 616 -41.55 9.66 3.46
CA LEU A 616 -41.73 8.89 4.70
C LEU A 616 -43.12 9.04 5.32
N GLN A 617 -43.76 10.20 5.15
CA GLN A 617 -45.14 10.41 5.65
C GLN A 617 -46.17 9.73 4.75
N GLY A 618 -45.86 9.49 3.50
CA GLY A 618 -46.75 8.88 2.54
C GLY A 618 -46.74 7.37 2.50
N ILE A 619 -45.66 6.70 2.96
CA ILE A 619 -45.58 5.24 2.97
C ILE A 619 -46.55 4.64 3.98
N ARG A 620 -46.94 3.40 3.73
CA ARG A 620 -47.85 2.67 4.63
C ARG A 620 -47.26 2.55 6.04
N VAL A 621 -48.13 2.60 7.02
CA VAL A 621 -47.74 2.59 8.46
C VAL A 621 -47.00 1.29 8.83
N ASP A 622 -47.39 0.13 8.25
CA ASP A 622 -46.69 -1.13 8.47
C ASP A 622 -45.26 -1.12 7.93
N LYS A 623 -45.03 -0.46 6.81
CA LYS A 623 -43.69 -0.30 6.26
C LYS A 623 -42.83 0.66 7.10
N LEU A 624 -43.39 1.75 7.53
CA LEU A 624 -42.67 2.68 8.44
C LEU A 624 -42.32 2.02 9.77
N TYR A 625 -43.17 1.16 10.30
CA TYR A 625 -42.91 0.41 11.54
C TYR A 625 -41.71 -0.55 11.41
N MET A 626 -41.36 -0.99 10.20
CA MET A 626 -40.18 -1.82 9.97
C MET A 626 -38.87 -1.12 10.36
N PHE A 627 -38.85 0.21 10.47
CA PHE A 627 -37.74 0.96 11.05
C PHE A 627 -37.35 0.45 12.44
N LYS A 628 -38.32 -0.01 13.24
CA LYS A 628 -38.06 -0.55 14.57
C LYS A 628 -37.41 -1.93 14.56
N ASN A 629 -37.53 -2.66 13.45
CA ASN A 629 -36.93 -3.98 13.30
C ASN A 629 -35.41 -3.87 13.16
N ASN A 630 -34.96 -3.01 12.23
CA ASN A 630 -33.54 -2.72 11.99
C ASN A 630 -33.41 -1.32 11.34
N PRO A 631 -33.09 -0.29 12.11
CA PRO A 631 -33.02 1.10 11.61
C PRO A 631 -32.03 1.28 10.45
N GLU A 632 -30.86 0.67 10.50
CA GLU A 632 -29.83 0.85 9.45
C GLU A 632 -30.23 0.13 8.15
N GLU A 633 -30.76 -1.08 8.24
CA GLU A 633 -31.27 -1.80 7.06
C GLU A 633 -32.47 -1.06 6.44
N PHE A 634 -33.36 -0.50 7.26
CA PHE A 634 -34.47 0.32 6.80
C PHE A 634 -33.96 1.53 6.00
N ILE A 635 -33.01 2.30 6.57
CA ILE A 635 -32.45 3.50 5.94
C ILE A 635 -31.79 3.11 4.61
N THR A 636 -30.95 2.10 4.59
CA THR A 636 -30.23 1.66 3.39
C THR A 636 -31.18 1.20 2.30
N LYS A 637 -32.19 0.41 2.63
CA LYS A 637 -33.19 -0.07 1.66
C LYS A 637 -34.09 1.05 1.14
N VAL A 638 -34.52 1.97 2.00
CA VAL A 638 -35.33 3.14 1.59
C VAL A 638 -34.54 4.04 0.66
N ILE A 639 -33.27 4.34 0.99
CA ILE A 639 -32.37 5.09 0.11
C ILE A 639 -32.26 4.42 -1.26
N ARG A 640 -32.03 3.11 -1.29
CA ARG A 640 -31.94 2.34 -2.54
C ARG A 640 -33.21 2.43 -3.37
N LEU A 641 -34.38 2.17 -2.76
CA LEU A 641 -35.68 2.18 -3.45
C LEU A 641 -36.04 3.58 -3.98
N ILE A 642 -35.73 4.64 -3.26
CA ILE A 642 -35.92 6.01 -3.73
C ILE A 642 -35.00 6.29 -4.93
N ASN A 643 -33.73 5.90 -4.84
CA ASN A 643 -32.77 6.11 -5.93
C ASN A 643 -33.14 5.30 -7.19
N GLU A 644 -33.69 4.10 -7.05
CA GLU A 644 -34.23 3.33 -8.18
C GLU A 644 -35.34 4.09 -8.89
N GLN A 645 -36.30 4.67 -8.19
CA GLN A 645 -37.38 5.48 -8.79
C GLN A 645 -36.88 6.81 -9.36
N LYS A 646 -35.96 7.46 -8.63
CA LYS A 646 -35.28 8.65 -9.12
C LYS A 646 -34.56 8.37 -10.43
N ALA A 647 -33.85 7.25 -10.55
CA ALA A 647 -33.16 6.84 -11.76
C ALA A 647 -34.10 6.66 -12.96
N THR A 648 -35.25 6.04 -12.75
CA THR A 648 -36.24 5.80 -13.83
C THR A 648 -36.84 7.10 -14.37
N MET A 649 -37.15 8.05 -13.50
CA MET A 649 -37.74 9.33 -13.88
C MET A 649 -36.79 10.33 -14.52
N ILE A 650 -35.50 10.26 -14.11
CA ILE A 650 -34.53 11.27 -14.50
C ILE A 650 -34.12 11.17 -15.97
N VAL A 651 -34.05 9.96 -16.53
CA VAL A 651 -33.59 9.74 -17.91
C VAL A 651 -34.38 10.54 -18.92
N GLU A 652 -35.66 10.78 -18.67
CA GLU A 652 -36.52 11.53 -19.61
C GLU A 652 -36.29 13.04 -19.55
N HIS A 653 -35.83 13.57 -18.42
CA HIS A 653 -35.80 15.01 -18.13
C HIS A 653 -34.42 15.57 -17.83
N ILE A 654 -33.36 14.82 -18.11
CA ILE A 654 -31.97 15.29 -17.91
C ILE A 654 -31.49 16.10 -19.11
N SER A 655 -30.84 17.23 -18.84
CA SER A 655 -30.07 17.99 -19.83
C SER A 655 -28.65 18.19 -19.28
N TYR A 656 -27.69 18.34 -20.20
CA TYR A 656 -26.30 18.54 -19.86
C TYR A 656 -25.81 19.88 -20.41
N ASP A 657 -25.06 20.59 -19.58
CA ASP A 657 -24.33 21.78 -19.94
C ASP A 657 -22.82 21.57 -19.74
N THR A 658 -22.03 22.03 -20.70
CA THR A 658 -20.56 22.06 -20.52
C THR A 658 -20.21 23.07 -19.46
N ILE A 659 -19.34 22.70 -18.53
CA ILE A 659 -18.80 23.59 -17.49
C ILE A 659 -17.35 23.93 -17.79
N GLU A 660 -16.83 24.99 -17.16
CA GLU A 660 -15.41 25.32 -17.27
C GLU A 660 -14.55 24.17 -16.75
N GLY A 661 -13.58 23.73 -17.55
CA GLY A 661 -12.60 22.69 -17.27
C GLY A 661 -12.69 21.51 -18.24
N GLU A 662 -11.53 20.95 -18.49
CA GLU A 662 -11.34 19.79 -19.36
C GLU A 662 -10.62 18.69 -18.57
N TYR A 663 -10.73 17.46 -19.05
CA TYR A 663 -9.90 16.37 -18.60
C TYR A 663 -8.51 16.48 -19.25
N ASP A 664 -7.46 16.54 -18.46
CA ASP A 664 -6.11 16.48 -18.95
C ASP A 664 -5.72 15.05 -19.36
N SER A 665 -4.84 14.92 -20.34
CA SER A 665 -4.36 13.62 -20.82
C SER A 665 -3.66 12.78 -19.74
N SER A 666 -3.20 13.40 -18.67
CA SER A 666 -2.62 12.70 -17.51
C SER A 666 -3.59 11.71 -16.86
N ILE A 667 -4.91 11.81 -17.11
CA ILE A 667 -5.86 10.81 -16.59
C ILE A 667 -5.56 9.40 -17.07
N PHE A 668 -5.02 9.22 -18.28
CA PHE A 668 -4.65 7.91 -18.82
C PHE A 668 -3.40 7.31 -18.14
N THR A 669 -2.55 8.15 -17.55
CA THR A 669 -1.32 7.73 -16.88
C THR A 669 -1.39 7.86 -15.36
N ALA A 670 -2.37 8.61 -14.84
CA ALA A 670 -2.59 8.82 -13.40
C ALA A 670 -3.12 7.55 -12.70
N GLU A 671 -3.91 6.75 -13.39
CA GLU A 671 -4.28 5.42 -12.92
C GLU A 671 -3.09 4.50 -13.14
N LYS A 672 -2.31 4.34 -12.10
CA LYS A 672 -1.27 3.34 -12.09
C LYS A 672 -1.94 1.98 -12.28
N ALA A 673 -1.55 1.27 -13.32
CA ALA A 673 -2.09 -0.04 -13.60
C ALA A 673 -1.79 -0.99 -12.44
N THR A 674 -2.81 -1.36 -11.70
CA THR A 674 -2.74 -2.31 -10.58
C THR A 674 -2.80 -3.76 -11.07
N GLN A 675 -2.71 -3.97 -12.39
CA GLN A 675 -2.85 -5.26 -13.05
C GLN A 675 -1.49 -5.81 -13.48
N SER A 676 -1.38 -7.13 -13.55
CA SER A 676 -0.15 -7.80 -14.01
C SER A 676 0.07 -7.54 -15.50
N PHE A 677 1.20 -6.94 -15.86
CA PHE A 677 1.58 -6.73 -17.26
C PHE A 677 1.80 -8.02 -18.05
N ASP A 678 2.09 -9.13 -17.37
CA ASP A 678 2.29 -10.44 -18.02
C ASP A 678 1.02 -10.94 -18.71
N LYS A 679 -0.12 -10.37 -18.34
CA LYS A 679 -1.44 -10.75 -18.86
C LYS A 679 -2.16 -9.59 -19.52
N ALA A 680 -1.56 -8.42 -19.60
CA ALA A 680 -2.09 -7.30 -20.36
C ALA A 680 -2.06 -7.61 -21.86
N PHE A 681 -2.98 -7.03 -22.58
CA PHE A 681 -2.98 -7.13 -24.03
C PHE A 681 -1.96 -6.15 -24.61
N LEU A 682 -0.99 -6.64 -25.35
CA LEU A 682 -0.06 -5.81 -26.09
C LEU A 682 -0.75 -5.32 -27.37
N ALA A 683 -1.15 -4.07 -27.37
CA ALA A 683 -1.94 -3.47 -28.44
C ALA A 683 -1.08 -2.67 -29.44
N LYS A 684 -1.49 -2.68 -30.70
CA LYS A 684 -0.83 -1.92 -31.77
C LYS A 684 -1.51 -0.57 -32.04
N LYS A 685 -2.83 -0.51 -31.82
CA LYS A 685 -3.66 0.67 -32.15
C LYS A 685 -4.14 1.41 -30.90
N ALA A 686 -3.93 0.89 -29.70
CA ALA A 686 -4.27 1.62 -28.49
C ALA A 686 -3.29 2.78 -28.24
N ILE A 687 -3.74 3.79 -27.48
CA ILE A 687 -2.92 4.94 -27.07
C ILE A 687 -1.85 4.61 -26.05
N GLN A 688 -1.84 3.39 -25.52
CA GLN A 688 -0.84 2.82 -24.62
C GLN A 688 -0.45 1.43 -25.13
N ASP A 689 0.78 1.00 -24.85
CA ASP A 689 1.26 -0.30 -25.34
C ASP A 689 0.48 -1.48 -24.74
N TYR A 690 0.06 -1.33 -23.49
CA TYR A 690 -0.68 -2.36 -22.78
C TYR A 690 -2.11 -1.90 -22.48
N VAL A 691 -3.08 -2.72 -22.85
CA VAL A 691 -4.49 -2.52 -22.54
C VAL A 691 -4.91 -3.54 -21.49
N PHE A 692 -5.47 -3.05 -20.40
CA PHE A 692 -5.97 -3.87 -19.29
C PHE A 692 -7.47 -4.03 -19.42
N THR A 693 -7.91 -5.27 -19.44
CA THR A 693 -9.33 -5.64 -19.55
C THR A 693 -9.76 -6.52 -18.39
N ASP A 694 -11.03 -6.47 -18.03
CA ASP A 694 -11.59 -7.34 -16.99
C ASP A 694 -11.72 -8.78 -17.53
N GLY A 695 -11.41 -9.76 -16.67
CA GLY A 695 -11.56 -11.20 -16.99
C GLY A 695 -10.39 -11.86 -17.71
N SER A 696 -10.55 -13.15 -18.02
CA SER A 696 -9.52 -13.96 -18.71
C SER A 696 -9.68 -13.90 -20.24
N ALA A 697 -8.55 -14.00 -20.97
CA ALA A 697 -8.48 -13.92 -22.43
C ALA A 697 -9.52 -14.79 -23.17
N ASP A 698 -9.84 -15.96 -22.66
CA ASP A 698 -10.73 -16.91 -23.35
C ASP A 698 -12.23 -16.71 -23.08
N LYS A 699 -12.62 -15.86 -22.12
CA LYS A 699 -14.01 -15.68 -21.68
C LYS A 699 -14.44 -14.23 -21.45
N SER A 700 -13.56 -13.28 -21.56
CA SER A 700 -13.87 -11.86 -21.35
C SER A 700 -14.33 -11.22 -22.65
N ILE A 701 -15.55 -10.71 -22.67
CA ILE A 701 -16.10 -9.93 -23.77
C ILE A 701 -15.25 -8.69 -24.03
N GLU A 702 -14.85 -8.02 -22.97
CA GLU A 702 -14.02 -6.84 -23.04
C GLU A 702 -12.65 -7.11 -23.68
N ARG A 703 -12.02 -8.24 -23.34
CA ARG A 703 -10.75 -8.66 -23.93
C ARG A 703 -10.89 -8.96 -25.42
N LYS A 704 -11.90 -9.74 -25.78
CA LYS A 704 -12.17 -10.07 -27.16
C LYS A 704 -12.49 -8.81 -27.99
N PHE A 705 -13.27 -7.91 -27.42
CA PHE A 705 -13.57 -6.63 -28.03
C PHE A 705 -12.31 -5.81 -28.31
N ALA A 706 -11.39 -5.72 -27.34
CA ALA A 706 -10.12 -5.03 -27.50
C ALA A 706 -9.23 -5.67 -28.60
N GLU A 707 -9.18 -6.99 -28.67
CA GLU A 707 -8.43 -7.73 -29.70
C GLU A 707 -9.05 -7.51 -31.08
N ASP A 708 -10.37 -7.51 -31.19
CA ASP A 708 -11.09 -7.23 -32.42
C ASP A 708 -10.86 -5.79 -32.89
N LEU A 709 -10.86 -4.80 -31.98
CA LEU A 709 -10.51 -3.41 -32.30
C LEU A 709 -9.07 -3.29 -32.83
N ASP A 710 -8.13 -3.99 -32.22
CA ASP A 710 -6.73 -3.93 -32.62
C ASP A 710 -6.46 -4.59 -33.98
N ALA A 711 -7.27 -5.60 -34.35
CA ALA A 711 -7.19 -6.32 -35.61
C ALA A 711 -7.95 -5.64 -36.76
N ALA A 712 -8.99 -4.86 -36.48
CA ALA A 712 -9.92 -4.33 -37.46
C ALA A 712 -9.32 -3.23 -38.36
N ASP A 713 -9.35 -3.38 -39.66
CA ASP A 713 -8.79 -2.42 -40.63
C ASP A 713 -9.47 -1.05 -40.63
N GLU A 714 -10.71 -0.96 -40.14
CA GLU A 714 -11.49 0.28 -40.04
C GLU A 714 -11.05 1.14 -38.85
N VAL A 715 -10.52 0.52 -37.78
CA VAL A 715 -10.09 1.21 -36.55
C VAL A 715 -8.72 1.84 -36.74
N CYS A 716 -8.66 3.16 -36.55
CA CYS A 716 -7.42 3.94 -36.59
C CYS A 716 -6.67 3.91 -35.27
N VAL A 717 -7.38 4.21 -34.19
CA VAL A 717 -6.85 4.27 -32.84
C VAL A 717 -7.97 4.13 -31.81
N TYR A 718 -7.67 3.55 -30.65
CA TYR A 718 -8.64 3.46 -29.57
C TYR A 718 -7.97 3.66 -28.18
N ALA A 719 -8.78 3.98 -27.21
CA ALA A 719 -8.38 4.11 -25.81
C ALA A 719 -9.35 3.36 -24.90
N LYS A 720 -8.80 2.65 -23.91
CA LYS A 720 -9.57 2.28 -22.72
C LYS A 720 -9.69 3.53 -21.85
N LEU A 721 -10.92 3.97 -21.60
CA LEU A 721 -11.16 5.14 -20.76
C LEU A 721 -10.92 4.80 -19.29
N PRO A 722 -10.18 5.62 -18.54
CA PRO A 722 -9.94 5.37 -17.13
C PRO A 722 -11.20 5.69 -16.31
N ARG A 723 -11.35 5.04 -15.16
CA ARG A 723 -12.48 5.30 -14.23
C ARG A 723 -12.55 6.74 -13.72
N THR A 724 -11.45 7.46 -13.82
CA THR A 724 -11.38 8.91 -13.51
C THR A 724 -12.05 9.78 -14.58
N PHE A 725 -12.26 9.24 -15.77
CA PHE A 725 -13.12 9.87 -16.79
C PHE A 725 -14.58 9.62 -16.43
N GLN A 726 -15.24 10.61 -15.86
CA GLN A 726 -16.55 10.46 -15.26
C GLN A 726 -17.57 11.40 -15.87
N ILE A 727 -18.72 10.83 -16.21
CA ILE A 727 -19.91 11.58 -16.60
C ILE A 727 -20.79 11.67 -15.36
N PRO A 728 -21.11 12.86 -14.86
CA PRO A 728 -21.98 13.00 -13.72
C PRO A 728 -23.41 12.62 -14.12
N THR A 729 -24.03 11.76 -13.31
CA THR A 729 -25.44 11.43 -13.45
C THR A 729 -26.15 11.53 -12.11
N PRO A 730 -27.45 11.74 -12.08
CA PRO A 730 -28.20 11.85 -10.83
C PRO A 730 -28.21 10.61 -9.95
N VAL A 731 -27.76 9.48 -10.50
CA VAL A 731 -27.67 8.19 -9.82
C VAL A 731 -26.22 7.77 -9.58
N GLY A 732 -25.31 8.73 -9.62
CA GLY A 732 -23.87 8.54 -9.42
C GLY A 732 -23.08 8.64 -10.73
N ASN A 733 -21.78 8.85 -10.61
CA ASN A 733 -20.91 9.01 -11.76
C ASN A 733 -20.86 7.73 -12.62
N TYR A 734 -20.71 7.92 -13.91
CA TYR A 734 -20.59 6.88 -14.90
C TYR A 734 -19.30 7.04 -15.70
N SER A 735 -18.61 5.95 -15.98
CA SER A 735 -17.37 5.91 -16.77
C SER A 735 -17.55 4.92 -17.91
N PRO A 736 -17.63 5.37 -19.17
CA PRO A 736 -17.67 4.47 -20.33
C PRO A 736 -16.33 3.75 -20.51
N ASP A 737 -16.36 2.60 -21.18
CA ASP A 737 -15.18 1.74 -21.31
C ASP A 737 -14.20 2.20 -22.38
N TRP A 738 -14.68 2.56 -23.56
CA TRP A 738 -13.87 2.74 -24.76
C TRP A 738 -14.15 4.03 -25.51
N ALA A 739 -13.10 4.65 -26.02
CA ALA A 739 -13.14 5.72 -27.02
C ALA A 739 -12.41 5.24 -28.27
N ILE A 740 -13.09 5.25 -29.41
CA ILE A 740 -12.64 4.63 -30.66
C ILE A 740 -12.72 5.66 -31.79
N ALA A 741 -11.62 5.82 -32.55
CA ALA A 741 -11.57 6.60 -33.76
C ALA A 741 -11.35 5.69 -34.98
N PHE A 742 -12.16 5.88 -36.01
CA PHE A 742 -12.11 5.12 -37.25
C PHE A 742 -11.47 5.93 -38.37
N TYR A 743 -11.00 5.24 -39.39
CA TYR A 743 -10.53 5.91 -40.61
C TYR A 743 -11.67 6.54 -41.39
N GLU A 744 -11.48 7.79 -41.83
CA GLU A 744 -12.44 8.51 -42.64
C GLU A 744 -12.78 7.75 -43.94
N GLY A 745 -14.06 7.61 -44.25
CA GLY A 745 -14.54 6.91 -45.44
C GLY A 745 -14.65 5.38 -45.33
N LYS A 746 -14.23 4.78 -44.22
CA LYS A 746 -14.41 3.36 -43.96
C LYS A 746 -15.72 3.03 -43.25
N VAL A 747 -16.21 3.96 -42.43
CA VAL A 747 -17.46 3.84 -41.70
C VAL A 747 -18.22 5.17 -41.72
N LYS A 748 -19.51 5.14 -41.39
CA LYS A 748 -20.39 6.31 -41.41
C LYS A 748 -20.06 7.33 -40.32
N HIS A 749 -19.70 6.86 -39.13
CA HIS A 749 -19.33 7.69 -37.98
C HIS A 749 -17.86 7.47 -37.61
N ILE A 750 -17.09 8.54 -37.48
CA ILE A 750 -15.66 8.49 -37.30
C ILE A 750 -15.31 8.25 -35.82
N PHE A 751 -16.11 8.75 -34.88
CA PHE A 751 -15.87 8.66 -33.45
C PHE A 751 -16.97 7.91 -32.74
N PHE A 752 -16.56 6.97 -31.88
CA PHE A 752 -17.48 6.13 -31.15
C PHE A 752 -17.03 5.95 -29.68
N ILE A 753 -17.99 6.03 -28.76
CA ILE A 753 -17.80 5.65 -27.37
C ILE A 753 -18.59 4.39 -27.09
N ALA A 754 -17.92 3.34 -26.62
CA ALA A 754 -18.53 2.04 -26.39
C ALA A 754 -18.51 1.67 -24.91
N GLU A 755 -19.56 1.02 -24.49
CA GLU A 755 -19.66 0.28 -23.24
C GLU A 755 -19.75 -1.21 -23.56
N THR A 756 -18.86 -2.03 -23.03
CA THR A 756 -18.86 -3.47 -23.27
C THR A 756 -19.67 -4.21 -22.20
N LYS A 757 -20.71 -4.93 -22.59
CA LYS A 757 -21.56 -5.69 -21.68
C LYS A 757 -21.48 -7.18 -21.96
N GLY A 758 -21.37 -7.99 -20.89
CA GLY A 758 -21.65 -9.43 -20.95
C GLY A 758 -23.10 -9.69 -21.30
N THR A 759 -23.42 -10.86 -21.85
CA THR A 759 -24.71 -11.26 -22.44
C THR A 759 -25.92 -10.56 -21.81
N MET A 760 -26.67 -9.83 -22.64
CA MET A 760 -27.85 -9.04 -22.24
C MET A 760 -28.97 -9.85 -21.58
N GLU A 761 -28.91 -11.18 -21.62
CA GLU A 761 -29.92 -12.06 -21.06
C GLU A 761 -29.66 -12.49 -19.59
N SER A 762 -28.47 -12.28 -19.05
CA SER A 762 -28.11 -12.82 -17.71
C SER A 762 -28.13 -11.80 -16.59
N LEU A 763 -28.42 -10.56 -16.87
CA LEU A 763 -28.48 -9.48 -15.90
C LEU A 763 -29.82 -8.75 -16.00
N GLU A 764 -30.65 -8.91 -15.01
CA GLU A 764 -31.40 -7.79 -14.47
C GLU A 764 -30.34 -6.67 -14.18
N LEU A 765 -29.93 -5.94 -15.23
CA LEU A 765 -29.18 -4.71 -15.09
C LEU A 765 -29.94 -3.89 -14.06
N ARG A 766 -29.33 -3.66 -12.91
CA ARG A 766 -29.97 -2.91 -11.86
C ARG A 766 -30.51 -1.62 -12.48
N PRO A 767 -31.72 -1.20 -12.22
CA PRO A 767 -32.34 -0.01 -12.84
C PRO A 767 -31.43 1.23 -12.83
N ILE A 768 -30.56 1.30 -11.83
CA ILE A 768 -29.53 2.35 -11.68
C ILE A 768 -28.47 2.29 -12.78
N GLU A 769 -27.99 1.12 -13.19
CA GLU A 769 -26.99 1.00 -14.26
C GLU A 769 -27.61 1.32 -15.63
N GLN A 770 -28.83 0.87 -15.86
CA GLN A 770 -29.57 1.24 -17.07
C GLN A 770 -29.78 2.75 -17.16
N ALA A 771 -30.09 3.40 -16.04
CA ALA A 771 -30.23 4.85 -15.99
C ALA A 771 -28.91 5.57 -16.30
N LYS A 772 -27.78 5.11 -15.78
CA LYS A 772 -26.47 5.67 -16.08
C LYS A 772 -26.11 5.60 -17.56
N ILE A 773 -26.31 4.43 -18.18
CA ILE A 773 -26.10 4.20 -19.62
C ILE A 773 -27.01 5.11 -20.43
N SER A 774 -28.29 5.21 -20.08
CA SER A 774 -29.24 6.06 -20.77
C SER A 774 -28.91 7.54 -20.63
N CYS A 775 -28.41 8.00 -19.48
CA CYS A 775 -27.89 9.35 -19.30
C CYS A 775 -26.68 9.62 -20.21
N ALA A 776 -25.76 8.67 -20.31
CA ALA A 776 -24.60 8.78 -21.18
C ALA A 776 -24.98 8.80 -22.67
N LYS A 777 -25.95 7.95 -23.08
CA LYS A 777 -26.52 8.00 -24.43
C LYS A 777 -27.10 9.38 -24.76
N LYS A 778 -27.83 9.97 -23.82
CA LYS A 778 -28.44 11.28 -23.99
C LYS A 778 -27.37 12.36 -24.11
N LEU A 779 -26.32 12.33 -23.23
CA LEU A 779 -25.21 13.26 -23.29
C LEU A 779 -24.52 13.23 -24.66
N PHE A 780 -24.05 12.07 -25.10
CA PHE A 780 -23.25 11.98 -26.32
C PHE A 780 -24.06 12.06 -27.59
N ASN A 781 -25.30 11.55 -27.63
CA ASN A 781 -26.14 11.55 -28.85
C ASN A 781 -26.92 12.86 -29.04
N GLU A 782 -27.25 13.60 -27.97
CA GLU A 782 -27.99 14.86 -28.07
C GLU A 782 -27.05 16.08 -28.11
N MET A 783 -25.89 16.05 -27.44
CA MET A 783 -24.97 17.17 -27.40
C MET A 783 -23.87 17.10 -28.46
N SER A 784 -23.63 15.94 -29.04
CA SER A 784 -22.61 15.83 -30.07
C SER A 784 -23.13 16.45 -31.40
N THR A 785 -22.40 17.43 -31.87
CA THR A 785 -22.43 17.87 -33.25
C THR A 785 -22.06 16.68 -34.15
N SER A 786 -22.99 15.80 -34.44
CA SER A 786 -23.00 14.73 -35.46
C SER A 786 -21.79 13.77 -35.59
N ASN A 787 -20.69 13.94 -34.81
CA ASN A 787 -19.45 13.21 -35.05
C ASN A 787 -19.12 12.12 -34.00
N VAL A 788 -19.70 12.20 -32.79
CA VAL A 788 -19.46 11.20 -31.72
C VAL A 788 -20.76 10.44 -31.46
N VAL A 789 -20.71 9.12 -31.52
CA VAL A 789 -21.83 8.22 -31.23
C VAL A 789 -21.52 7.39 -29.99
N TYR A 790 -22.48 7.23 -29.10
CA TYR A 790 -22.38 6.37 -27.93
C TYR A 790 -23.37 5.21 -27.99
N HIS A 791 -22.88 3.99 -27.71
CA HIS A 791 -23.75 2.83 -27.56
C HIS A 791 -23.15 1.75 -26.66
N ASP A 792 -24.00 0.95 -26.03
CA ASP A 792 -23.61 -0.29 -25.39
C ASP A 792 -23.51 -1.40 -26.44
N VAL A 793 -22.45 -2.21 -26.39
CA VAL A 793 -22.16 -3.26 -27.35
C VAL A 793 -21.70 -4.54 -26.62
N ASP A 794 -22.00 -5.69 -27.23
CA ASP A 794 -21.56 -7.00 -26.75
C ASP A 794 -20.39 -7.58 -27.56
N SER A 795 -20.15 -7.00 -28.74
CA SER A 795 -19.10 -7.45 -29.66
C SER A 795 -18.74 -6.36 -30.67
N TYR A 796 -17.57 -6.50 -31.28
CA TYR A 796 -17.14 -5.63 -32.36
C TYR A 796 -18.13 -5.68 -33.58
N GLN A 797 -18.71 -6.85 -33.87
CA GLN A 797 -19.70 -7.00 -34.93
C GLN A 797 -20.99 -6.22 -34.60
N SER A 798 -21.42 -6.22 -33.37
CA SER A 798 -22.54 -5.41 -32.88
C SER A 798 -22.28 -3.92 -33.08
N LEU A 799 -21.04 -3.46 -32.74
CA LEU A 799 -20.61 -2.10 -33.00
C LEU A 799 -20.74 -1.71 -34.49
N LEU A 800 -20.19 -2.54 -35.39
CA LEU A 800 -20.26 -2.29 -36.83
C LEU A 800 -21.71 -2.26 -37.34
N ASN A 801 -22.56 -3.16 -36.87
CA ASN A 801 -23.98 -3.19 -37.25
C ASN A 801 -24.70 -1.90 -36.82
N ILE A 802 -24.43 -1.43 -35.61
CA ILE A 802 -24.99 -0.17 -35.09
C ILE A 802 -24.50 1.00 -35.95
N MET A 803 -23.23 1.09 -36.25
CA MET A 803 -22.62 2.16 -37.02
C MET A 803 -23.14 2.20 -38.46
N ASN A 804 -23.49 1.06 -39.04
CA ASN A 804 -24.04 0.98 -40.38
C ASN A 804 -25.55 1.26 -40.42
N SER A 805 -26.27 1.11 -39.29
CA SER A 805 -27.71 1.34 -39.19
C SER A 805 -28.06 2.79 -38.83
N LEU A 806 -27.15 3.50 -38.16
CA LEU A 806 -27.25 4.93 -37.83
C LEU A 806 -26.84 5.80 -39.04
#